data_638efab86b910921a6e66e656eeea4a0
#
_entry.id   638efab86b910921a6e66e656eeea4a0
#
_cell.length_a   1.000
_cell.length_b   1.000
_cell.length_c   1.000
_cell.angle_alpha   90.00
_cell.angle_beta   90.00
_cell.angle_gamma   90.00
#
_symmetry.space_group_name_H-M   'P 1'
#
loop_
_entity.id
_entity.type
_entity.pdbx_description
1 polymer ?
#
loop_
_entity_poly.entity_id
_entity_poly.type
_entity_poly.pdbx_seq_one_letter_code
_entity_poly.pdbx_strand_id
1 'polypeptide(L)'
;MSKNLKIILVDDDLKEIKQFIMPKPKLFEEVQAFIEKNISKNTIILNNLGNDKYIVKTQKDYEYASYYNQIYVRKIESGSEDLTLSLFTRNLNKLPESKQDIITEKYTCSICLELIKDENPLFCYVCQKIFHHKCLENWEKQQKEKNKKLSCPNCRNELPLNKWKEKLDFKEARENDANIMSQMNIGSLSQNDYIIKSNELFEKILRELNEIYSLINSTENKKLTDLINRIKNSISTPSIDDITIEIMEQLQYIKNYIKISPGNNNSGSKKDLNFEYVSKEGGVCDIFGETFVKNNKDNIALIINGKPNKLVDKFTLLKGKNNIKMIIKNELSNIEEMFHGCKALVNINDLKYLDLKNITSIKKLFYGCESLKDIKALENWDVSKFEDLYGLFCRCKSLSDINPLKNWNVSNCKNFCCMFSECEALEDLNALKNWNISNANDLSSMFYLCKKIRDVNALKNWNVSKCKNLKHLFLRCYWLTDISALENWNVSKCNDCTAVFCECYYLEDLKPVRNWDVSNSLSFDGMFSDLMELTDITPLKKWNVSKSKKFNSLFYSCKKLSDLKPLENWDVSNCENFNATFFGCVSLKDLKPLKNWNVSKCENFYAMFSECKSLSDISPLFNWNFRDSYSDYGKMFSDCSPDLDKNSFKKLKIKDSYLEFLVY
;
A
#
# COMPACT_ATOMS: atom_id res chain seq x y z
N MET A 1 -11.75 21.32 6.45
CA MET A 1 -10.42 21.31 5.76
C MET A 1 -9.92 22.73 5.65
N SER A 2 -8.69 23.02 6.05
CA SER A 2 -8.13 24.39 5.96
C SER A 2 -8.29 24.96 4.54
N LYS A 3 -8.76 26.20 4.44
CA LYS A 3 -8.88 26.92 3.17
C LYS A 3 -7.51 27.34 2.61
N ASN A 4 -6.45 27.15 3.38
CA ASN A 4 -5.10 27.57 3.05
C ASN A 4 -4.13 26.40 3.04
N LEU A 5 -3.17 26.43 2.12
CA LEU A 5 -2.03 25.53 2.03
C LEU A 5 -0.79 26.23 2.59
N LYS A 6 -0.07 25.58 3.48
CA LYS A 6 1.19 26.05 4.04
C LYS A 6 2.36 25.51 3.21
N ILE A 7 3.18 26.39 2.68
CA ILE A 7 4.40 26.04 1.93
C ILE A 7 5.59 26.38 2.81
N ILE A 8 6.43 25.39 3.10
CA ILE A 8 7.58 25.53 4.00
C ILE A 8 8.86 25.39 3.17
N LEU A 9 9.63 26.48 3.07
CA LEU A 9 10.97 26.44 2.49
C LEU A 9 11.94 25.84 3.49
N VAL A 10 12.70 24.83 3.06
CA VAL A 10 13.70 24.13 3.88
C VAL A 10 15.11 24.23 3.26
N ASP A 11 16.14 24.12 4.11
CA ASP A 11 17.55 24.00 3.72
C ASP A 11 17.90 22.56 3.30
N ASP A 12 19.20 22.35 3.08
CA ASP A 12 19.74 21.05 2.66
C ASP A 12 19.61 19.96 3.72
N ASP A 13 19.57 20.33 5.01
CA ASP A 13 19.32 19.43 6.14
C ASP A 13 17.83 19.29 6.46
N LEU A 14 16.96 19.83 5.59
CA LEU A 14 15.50 19.84 5.74
C LEU A 14 14.99 20.66 6.94
N LYS A 15 15.76 21.62 7.44
CA LYS A 15 15.33 22.58 8.45
C LYS A 15 14.52 23.71 7.83
N GLU A 16 13.52 24.16 8.53
CA GLU A 16 12.65 25.23 8.06
C GLU A 16 13.40 26.58 8.01
N ILE A 17 13.38 27.21 6.81
CA ILE A 17 13.94 28.56 6.61
C ILE A 17 12.81 29.60 6.63
N LYS A 18 11.70 29.35 5.91
CA LYS A 18 10.62 30.30 5.72
C LYS A 18 9.30 29.61 5.43
N GLN A 19 8.20 30.21 5.85
CA GLN A 19 6.86 29.74 5.55
C GLN A 19 6.13 30.72 4.65
N PHE A 20 5.29 30.15 3.75
CA PHE A 20 4.37 30.89 2.92
C PHE A 20 2.97 30.29 3.09
N ILE A 21 1.95 31.10 3.02
CA ILE A 21 0.56 30.68 3.10
C ILE A 21 -0.14 31.14 1.82
N MET A 22 -0.83 30.21 1.15
CA MET A 22 -1.67 30.52 -0.01
C MET A 22 -3.05 29.89 0.14
N PRO A 23 -4.10 30.43 -0.49
CA PRO A 23 -5.37 29.72 -0.61
C PRO A 23 -5.14 28.33 -1.19
N LYS A 24 -5.81 27.31 -0.65
CA LYS A 24 -5.59 25.93 -1.09
C LYS A 24 -5.99 25.77 -2.56
N PRO A 25 -5.02 25.53 -3.46
CA PRO A 25 -5.32 25.41 -4.89
C PRO A 25 -5.94 24.03 -5.19
N LYS A 26 -6.64 23.95 -6.31
CA LYS A 26 -7.25 22.69 -6.77
C LYS A 26 -6.29 21.87 -7.61
N LEU A 27 -5.36 22.52 -8.30
CA LEU A 27 -4.43 21.89 -9.23
C LEU A 27 -2.98 22.05 -8.77
N PHE A 28 -2.18 21.02 -9.00
CA PHE A 28 -0.74 21.03 -8.70
C PHE A 28 0.01 22.14 -9.46
N GLU A 29 -0.42 22.45 -10.68
CA GLU A 29 0.14 23.52 -11.51
C GLU A 29 0.03 24.90 -10.85
N GLU A 30 -1.05 25.16 -10.09
CA GLU A 30 -1.23 26.41 -9.35
C GLU A 30 -0.19 26.54 -8.22
N VAL A 31 0.16 25.42 -7.57
CA VAL A 31 1.22 25.38 -6.55
C VAL A 31 2.57 25.64 -7.18
N GLN A 32 2.87 25.02 -8.31
CA GLN A 32 4.13 25.24 -9.04
C GLN A 32 4.27 26.70 -9.47
N ALA A 33 3.22 27.30 -10.04
CA ALA A 33 3.21 28.71 -10.43
C ALA A 33 3.44 29.65 -9.24
N PHE A 34 2.83 29.36 -8.08
CA PHE A 34 3.05 30.14 -6.86
C PHE A 34 4.50 30.03 -6.38
N ILE A 35 5.08 28.82 -6.38
CA ILE A 35 6.47 28.58 -5.96
C ILE A 35 7.43 29.28 -6.90
N GLU A 36 7.27 29.16 -8.22
CA GLU A 36 8.10 29.81 -9.22
C GLU A 36 8.09 31.34 -9.07
N LYS A 37 6.91 31.90 -8.77
CA LYS A 37 6.74 33.36 -8.59
C LYS A 37 7.36 33.88 -7.29
N ASN A 38 7.24 33.15 -6.18
CA ASN A 38 7.53 33.65 -4.84
C ASN A 38 8.85 33.13 -4.24
N ILE A 39 9.38 32.04 -4.78
CA ILE A 39 10.56 31.38 -4.23
C ILE A 39 11.66 31.27 -5.29
N SER A 40 11.51 30.37 -6.27
CA SER A 40 12.46 30.18 -7.38
C SER A 40 11.90 29.18 -8.41
N LYS A 41 12.38 29.28 -9.66
CA LYS A 41 12.10 28.26 -10.69
C LYS A 41 12.83 26.94 -10.43
N ASN A 42 13.93 26.98 -9.68
CA ASN A 42 14.73 25.81 -9.35
C ASN A 42 14.37 25.33 -7.94
N THR A 43 13.28 24.60 -7.80
CA THR A 43 12.80 24.09 -6.52
C THR A 43 12.27 22.68 -6.65
N ILE A 44 12.41 21.90 -5.59
CA ILE A 44 11.81 20.58 -5.44
C ILE A 44 10.68 20.68 -4.42
N ILE A 45 9.52 20.14 -4.75
CA ILE A 45 8.36 20.07 -3.85
C ILE A 45 8.39 18.73 -3.13
N LEU A 46 8.36 18.76 -1.81
CA LEU A 46 8.43 17.60 -0.94
C LEU A 46 7.16 17.47 -0.12
N ASN A 47 6.69 16.23 0.06
CA ASN A 47 5.64 15.90 1.03
C ASN A 47 6.26 15.31 2.31
N ASN A 48 5.63 15.55 3.45
CA ASN A 48 6.04 15.00 4.74
C ASN A 48 5.10 13.86 5.15
N LEU A 49 5.62 12.63 5.20
CA LEU A 49 4.93 11.44 5.67
C LEU A 49 5.70 10.86 6.86
N GLY A 50 5.35 11.31 8.06
CA GLY A 50 6.06 10.90 9.27
C GLY A 50 7.51 11.39 9.28
N ASN A 51 8.47 10.47 9.34
CA ASN A 51 9.91 10.79 9.33
C ASN A 51 10.52 10.91 7.92
N ASP A 52 9.77 10.56 6.86
CA ASP A 52 10.27 10.56 5.50
C ASP A 52 9.64 11.69 4.68
N LYS A 53 10.45 12.31 3.80
CA LYS A 53 9.99 13.35 2.87
C LYS A 53 10.05 12.85 1.43
N TYR A 54 8.93 12.95 0.72
CA TYR A 54 8.75 12.47 -0.65
C TYR A 54 8.62 13.62 -1.62
N ILE A 55 9.13 13.44 -2.84
CA ILE A 55 9.01 14.44 -3.90
C ILE A 55 7.61 14.38 -4.50
N VAL A 56 6.93 15.54 -4.54
CA VAL A 56 5.63 15.72 -5.20
C VAL A 56 5.86 16.06 -6.67
N LYS A 57 5.44 15.20 -7.60
CA LYS A 57 5.68 15.34 -9.04
C LYS A 57 4.42 15.39 -9.88
N THR A 58 3.30 14.91 -9.36
CA THR A 58 2.06 14.72 -10.12
C THR A 58 0.87 15.33 -9.39
N GLN A 59 -0.24 15.55 -10.11
CA GLN A 59 -1.51 15.96 -9.51
C GLN A 59 -1.96 15.02 -8.40
N LYS A 60 -1.77 13.71 -8.56
CA LYS A 60 -2.14 12.71 -7.56
C LYS A 60 -1.27 12.80 -6.29
N ASP A 61 0.03 13.02 -6.44
CA ASP A 61 0.92 13.25 -5.29
C ASP A 61 0.53 14.52 -4.55
N TYR A 62 0.13 15.58 -5.27
CA TYR A 62 -0.36 16.82 -4.70
C TYR A 62 -1.67 16.63 -3.93
N GLU A 63 -2.64 15.91 -4.48
CA GLU A 63 -3.90 15.62 -3.80
C GLU A 63 -3.66 14.92 -2.46
N TYR A 64 -2.72 13.98 -2.43
CA TYR A 64 -2.30 13.31 -1.21
C TYR A 64 -1.57 14.25 -0.24
N ALA A 65 -0.60 15.02 -0.73
CA ALA A 65 0.14 16.02 0.06
C ALA A 65 -0.78 17.11 0.62
N SER A 66 -1.73 17.57 -0.18
CA SER A 66 -2.66 18.63 0.20
C SER A 66 -3.63 18.23 1.31
N TYR A 67 -3.83 16.94 1.57
CA TYR A 67 -4.62 16.45 2.69
C TYR A 67 -4.07 16.94 4.03
N TYR A 68 -2.73 17.02 4.15
CA TYR A 68 -2.06 17.49 5.38
C TYR A 68 -1.92 19.02 5.46
N ASN A 69 -2.41 19.77 4.46
CA ASN A 69 -2.33 21.23 4.34
C ASN A 69 -0.91 21.82 4.44
N GLN A 70 0.12 21.03 4.25
CA GLN A 70 1.52 21.46 4.29
C GLN A 70 2.31 20.76 3.18
N ILE A 71 3.13 21.52 2.48
CA ILE A 71 4.16 20.99 1.57
C ILE A 71 5.49 21.67 1.86
N TYR A 72 6.57 20.96 1.64
CA TYR A 72 7.93 21.44 1.82
C TYR A 72 8.55 21.74 0.48
N VAL A 73 9.31 22.81 0.40
CA VAL A 73 9.97 23.24 -0.84
C VAL A 73 11.43 23.48 -0.54
N ARG A 74 12.30 22.92 -1.36
CA ARG A 74 13.74 23.12 -1.28
C ARG A 74 14.22 23.90 -2.50
N LYS A 75 14.97 24.97 -2.28
CA LYS A 75 15.63 25.74 -3.34
C LYS A 75 16.90 25.03 -3.79
N ILE A 76 17.11 24.95 -5.11
CA ILE A 76 18.34 24.43 -5.71
C ILE A 76 19.19 25.64 -6.12
N GLU A 77 20.42 25.75 -5.62
CA GLU A 77 21.31 26.83 -6.02
C GLU A 77 21.76 26.66 -7.48
N SER A 78 21.77 27.78 -8.20
CA SER A 78 22.19 27.85 -9.60
C SER A 78 23.69 27.57 -9.71
N GLY A 79 24.07 26.35 -10.08
CA GLY A 79 25.44 25.88 -10.20
C GLY A 79 25.58 24.40 -9.89
N SER A 80 24.66 23.79 -9.16
CA SER A 80 24.56 22.34 -8.99
C SER A 80 23.58 21.78 -10.02
N GLU A 81 24.04 21.61 -11.25
CA GLU A 81 23.19 21.09 -12.35
C GLU A 81 22.77 19.64 -12.16
N ASP A 82 22.89 19.05 -10.97
CA ASP A 82 22.57 17.66 -10.81
C ASP A 82 22.27 17.18 -9.39
N LEU A 83 21.29 17.78 -8.70
CA LEU A 83 20.88 17.21 -7.42
C LEU A 83 20.04 15.94 -7.55
N THR A 84 19.34 15.73 -8.66
CA THR A 84 18.71 14.45 -8.98
C THR A 84 19.73 13.36 -9.26
N LEU A 85 20.83 13.69 -9.93
CA LEU A 85 21.92 12.75 -10.22
C LEU A 85 22.90 12.66 -9.05
N SER A 86 23.25 13.75 -8.34
CA SER A 86 24.18 13.72 -7.22
C SER A 86 23.62 13.12 -5.93
N LEU A 87 22.34 13.28 -5.63
CA LEU A 87 21.65 12.48 -4.60
C LEU A 87 21.55 11.03 -5.03
N PHE A 88 21.38 10.78 -6.33
CA PHE A 88 21.34 9.45 -6.89
C PHE A 88 22.75 8.81 -6.85
N THR A 89 23.82 9.48 -7.26
CA THR A 89 25.20 8.97 -7.26
C THR A 89 25.82 8.86 -5.86
N ARG A 90 25.57 9.78 -4.92
CA ARG A 90 26.03 9.64 -3.52
C ARG A 90 25.36 8.47 -2.79
N ASN A 91 24.15 8.07 -3.16
CA ASN A 91 23.49 6.90 -2.60
C ASN A 91 23.73 5.61 -3.39
N LEU A 92 24.21 5.69 -4.63
CA LEU A 92 24.57 4.53 -5.47
C LEU A 92 25.70 3.70 -4.86
N ASN A 93 26.74 4.32 -4.35
CA ASN A 93 27.86 3.65 -3.71
C ASN A 93 27.51 2.98 -2.36
N LYS A 94 26.26 3.13 -1.88
CA LYS A 94 25.72 2.48 -0.68
C LYS A 94 24.67 1.41 -0.96
N LEU A 95 24.33 1.16 -2.24
CA LEU A 95 23.34 0.18 -2.62
C LEU A 95 23.98 -1.20 -2.83
N PRO A 96 23.29 -2.30 -2.45
CA PRO A 96 23.72 -3.66 -2.77
C PRO A 96 23.82 -3.86 -4.30
N GLU A 97 24.75 -4.72 -4.75
CA GLU A 97 25.00 -5.03 -6.17
C GLU A 97 23.73 -5.35 -6.99
N SER A 98 22.72 -5.98 -6.37
CA SER A 98 21.43 -6.29 -7.00
C SER A 98 20.59 -5.07 -7.42
N LYS A 99 20.95 -3.87 -6.97
CA LYS A 99 20.29 -2.62 -7.38
C LYS A 99 21.08 -1.87 -8.47
N GLN A 100 22.31 -2.26 -8.74
CA GLN A 100 23.12 -1.68 -9.82
C GLN A 100 22.60 -2.11 -11.21
N ASP A 101 22.05 -3.30 -11.34
CA ASP A 101 21.45 -3.80 -12.59
C ASP A 101 20.24 -2.97 -13.06
N ILE A 102 19.47 -2.42 -12.11
CA ILE A 102 18.32 -1.52 -12.40
C ILE A 102 18.79 -0.20 -13.04
N ILE A 103 20.04 0.18 -12.80
CA ILE A 103 20.64 1.42 -13.29
C ILE A 103 21.10 1.26 -14.74
N THR A 104 21.63 0.10 -15.08
CA THR A 104 22.04 -0.22 -16.46
C THR A 104 20.84 -0.14 -17.42
N GLU A 105 19.67 -0.61 -17.02
CA GLU A 105 18.42 -0.45 -17.79
C GLU A 105 18.01 1.02 -18.01
N LYS A 106 18.35 1.92 -17.10
CA LYS A 106 18.05 3.35 -17.24
C LYS A 106 18.89 4.06 -18.30
N TYR A 107 20.06 3.54 -18.60
CA TYR A 107 21.00 4.15 -19.57
C TYR A 107 20.95 3.49 -20.96
N THR A 108 19.97 2.63 -21.20
CA THR A 108 19.77 2.00 -22.50
C THR A 108 18.88 2.87 -23.40
N CYS A 109 19.27 3.09 -24.64
CA CYS A 109 18.49 3.84 -25.61
C CYS A 109 17.15 3.14 -25.89
N SER A 110 16.04 3.82 -25.68
CA SER A 110 14.71 3.26 -25.87
C SER A 110 14.30 3.03 -27.34
N ILE A 111 15.17 3.35 -28.32
CA ILE A 111 14.93 3.10 -29.74
C ILE A 111 15.70 1.87 -30.23
N CYS A 112 17.01 1.80 -29.99
CA CYS A 112 17.84 0.70 -30.48
C CYS A 112 18.12 -0.37 -29.43
N LEU A 113 17.79 -0.12 -28.17
CA LEU A 113 18.05 -1.00 -27.01
C LEU A 113 19.53 -1.24 -26.72
N GLU A 114 20.41 -0.36 -27.19
CA GLU A 114 21.85 -0.40 -26.92
C GLU A 114 22.23 0.58 -25.81
N LEU A 115 23.31 0.27 -25.09
CA LEU A 115 23.84 1.10 -24.03
C LEU A 115 24.30 2.45 -24.60
N ILE A 116 23.93 3.55 -23.94
CA ILE A 116 24.29 4.89 -24.38
C ILE A 116 25.76 5.15 -24.02
N LYS A 117 26.58 5.22 -25.04
CA LYS A 117 28.03 5.52 -24.96
C LYS A 117 28.35 6.93 -25.43
N ASP A 118 27.39 7.69 -25.92
CA ASP A 118 27.53 9.02 -26.50
C ASP A 118 27.80 10.07 -25.43
N GLU A 119 28.61 11.07 -25.78
CA GLU A 119 28.97 12.17 -24.87
C GLU A 119 27.79 13.13 -24.55
N ASN A 120 26.74 13.11 -25.39
CA ASN A 120 25.55 13.97 -25.24
C ASN A 120 24.26 13.22 -25.55
N PRO A 121 23.73 12.36 -24.66
CA PRO A 121 22.46 11.73 -24.87
C PRO A 121 21.30 12.72 -24.73
N LEU A 122 20.24 12.54 -25.49
CA LEU A 122 19.02 13.33 -25.41
C LEU A 122 18.01 12.68 -24.46
N PHE A 123 17.28 13.51 -23.75
CA PHE A 123 16.40 13.09 -22.67
C PHE A 123 14.98 13.60 -22.89
N CYS A 124 13.97 12.72 -22.79
CA CYS A 124 12.57 13.14 -22.85
C CYS A 124 12.08 13.62 -21.48
N TYR A 125 11.68 14.86 -21.40
CA TYR A 125 11.21 15.52 -20.19
C TYR A 125 9.96 14.85 -19.57
N VAL A 126 9.10 14.25 -20.39
CA VAL A 126 7.81 13.72 -19.96
C VAL A 126 7.94 12.28 -19.42
N CYS A 127 8.65 11.42 -20.12
CA CYS A 127 8.77 10.01 -19.72
C CYS A 127 10.13 9.64 -19.14
N GLN A 128 11.05 10.60 -19.04
CA GLN A 128 12.40 10.45 -18.48
C GLN A 128 13.25 9.34 -19.13
N LYS A 129 12.95 8.97 -20.37
CA LYS A 129 13.76 8.01 -21.15
C LYS A 129 14.88 8.71 -21.91
N ILE A 130 15.99 8.02 -22.04
CA ILE A 130 17.22 8.49 -22.67
C ILE A 130 17.35 7.91 -24.09
N PHE A 131 17.97 8.67 -25.01
CA PHE A 131 18.10 8.29 -26.41
C PHE A 131 19.47 8.71 -26.95
N HIS A 132 20.05 7.90 -27.85
CA HIS A 132 21.16 8.37 -28.67
C HIS A 132 20.71 9.52 -29.57
N HIS A 133 21.55 10.51 -29.72
CA HIS A 133 21.27 11.66 -30.61
C HIS A 133 20.86 11.19 -32.01
N LYS A 134 21.65 10.30 -32.61
CA LYS A 134 21.43 9.74 -33.95
C LYS A 134 20.11 8.94 -34.09
N CYS A 135 19.72 8.21 -33.04
CA CYS A 135 18.45 7.47 -33.03
C CYS A 135 17.24 8.42 -33.02
N LEU A 136 17.34 9.51 -32.29
CA LEU A 136 16.28 10.51 -32.23
C LEU A 136 16.19 11.33 -33.53
N GLU A 137 17.30 11.69 -34.14
CA GLU A 137 17.33 12.35 -35.46
C GLU A 137 16.67 11.48 -36.54
N ASN A 138 16.99 10.17 -36.57
CA ASN A 138 16.35 9.23 -37.48
C ASN A 138 14.84 9.11 -37.24
N TRP A 139 14.42 9.12 -35.98
CA TRP A 139 13.00 9.11 -35.60
C TRP A 139 12.30 10.39 -36.06
N GLU A 140 12.91 11.54 -35.86
CA GLU A 140 12.41 12.83 -36.31
C GLU A 140 12.23 12.87 -37.84
N LYS A 141 13.24 12.39 -38.58
CA LYS A 141 13.18 12.26 -40.04
C LYS A 141 11.99 11.39 -40.50
N GLN A 142 11.79 10.24 -39.88
CA GLN A 142 10.65 9.36 -40.16
C GLN A 142 9.28 10.00 -39.80
N GLN A 143 9.18 10.81 -38.75
CA GLN A 143 7.96 11.51 -38.44
C GLN A 143 7.64 12.60 -39.45
N LYS A 144 8.67 13.36 -39.91
CA LYS A 144 8.53 14.38 -40.97
C LYS A 144 8.10 13.78 -42.30
N GLU A 145 8.70 12.65 -42.72
CA GLU A 145 8.36 11.91 -43.94
C GLU A 145 6.89 11.42 -43.93
N LYS A 146 6.34 11.13 -42.74
CA LYS A 146 4.93 10.70 -42.56
C LYS A 146 3.97 11.84 -42.25
N ASN A 147 4.39 13.09 -42.38
CA ASN A 147 3.61 14.29 -42.13
C ASN A 147 2.95 14.29 -40.71
N LYS A 148 3.63 13.67 -39.72
CA LYS A 148 3.18 13.58 -38.34
C LYS A 148 3.87 14.64 -37.49
N LYS A 149 3.17 15.14 -36.47
CA LYS A 149 3.77 16.02 -35.47
C LYS A 149 4.89 15.29 -34.72
N LEU A 150 5.94 16.03 -34.40
CA LEU A 150 7.06 15.49 -33.66
C LEU A 150 6.63 15.07 -32.25
N SER A 151 6.83 13.80 -31.94
CA SER A 151 6.45 13.22 -30.66
C SER A 151 7.56 12.33 -30.12
N CYS A 152 7.61 12.18 -28.78
CA CYS A 152 8.54 11.26 -28.15
C CYS A 152 8.32 9.81 -28.63
N PRO A 153 9.39 9.08 -29.01
CA PRO A 153 9.27 7.68 -29.45
C PRO A 153 8.62 6.77 -28.41
N ASN A 154 8.82 7.06 -27.13
CA ASN A 154 8.35 6.24 -26.03
C ASN A 154 6.93 6.62 -25.54
N CYS A 155 6.74 7.87 -25.09
CA CYS A 155 5.47 8.28 -24.49
C CYS A 155 4.47 8.94 -25.45
N ARG A 156 4.86 9.17 -26.71
CA ARG A 156 4.03 9.77 -27.76
C ARG A 156 3.57 11.21 -27.52
N ASN A 157 3.99 11.86 -26.46
CA ASN A 157 3.69 13.24 -26.21
C ASN A 157 4.36 14.14 -27.25
N GLU A 158 3.61 15.13 -27.75
CA GLU A 158 4.14 16.16 -28.67
C GLU A 158 5.16 17.02 -27.94
N LEU A 159 6.37 17.10 -28.46
CA LEU A 159 7.46 17.89 -27.89
C LEU A 159 8.04 18.82 -28.96
N PRO A 160 8.06 20.12 -28.74
CA PRO A 160 8.83 21.02 -29.59
C PRO A 160 10.34 20.74 -29.41
N LEU A 161 11.11 20.77 -30.51
CA LEU A 161 12.55 20.52 -30.57
C LEU A 161 13.38 21.24 -29.51
N ASN A 162 12.97 22.44 -29.10
CA ASN A 162 13.65 23.26 -28.06
C ASN A 162 13.40 22.80 -26.62
N LYS A 163 12.65 21.72 -26.40
CA LYS A 163 12.40 21.13 -25.07
C LYS A 163 13.16 19.83 -24.80
N TRP A 164 14.03 19.42 -25.71
CA TRP A 164 15.00 18.38 -25.45
C TRP A 164 16.23 19.00 -24.78
N LYS A 165 16.61 18.60 -23.57
CA LYS A 165 17.81 19.11 -22.92
C LYS A 165 19.05 18.44 -23.50
N GLU A 166 19.97 19.24 -24.03
CA GLU A 166 21.37 18.90 -24.23
C GLU A 166 22.11 18.95 -22.88
N LYS A 167 22.96 17.95 -22.67
CA LYS A 167 23.96 17.78 -21.59
C LYS A 167 23.45 17.17 -20.29
N LEU A 168 23.65 15.87 -20.19
CA LEU A 168 24.14 15.23 -18.99
C LEU A 168 25.66 15.14 -19.12
N ASP A 169 26.43 15.75 -18.22
CA ASP A 169 27.87 15.70 -18.25
C ASP A 169 28.36 14.36 -17.69
N PHE A 170 28.59 13.38 -18.58
CA PHE A 170 29.02 12.02 -18.24
C PHE A 170 30.50 11.91 -17.93
N LYS A 171 31.28 13.01 -17.91
CA LYS A 171 32.72 12.95 -17.70
C LYS A 171 33.06 12.45 -16.29
N GLU A 172 32.36 12.91 -15.26
CA GLU A 172 32.56 12.42 -13.89
C GLU A 172 32.04 10.99 -13.70
N ALA A 173 30.94 10.60 -14.36
CA ALA A 173 30.41 9.24 -14.31
C ALA A 173 31.42 8.25 -14.97
N ARG A 174 31.98 8.60 -16.12
CA ARG A 174 33.00 7.78 -16.81
C ARG A 174 34.31 7.63 -16.03
N GLU A 175 34.77 8.65 -15.29
CA GLU A 175 35.95 8.53 -14.46
C GLU A 175 35.72 7.58 -13.26
N ASN A 176 34.54 7.53 -12.73
CA ASN A 176 34.17 6.57 -11.68
C ASN A 176 33.94 5.17 -12.24
N ASP A 177 33.31 5.02 -13.41
CA ASP A 177 33.15 3.74 -14.10
C ASP A 177 34.51 3.19 -14.59
N ALA A 178 35.42 4.03 -15.06
CA ALA A 178 36.77 3.63 -15.42
C ALA A 178 37.57 3.14 -14.19
N ASN A 179 37.32 3.70 -13.01
CA ASN A 179 37.92 3.22 -11.75
C ASN A 179 37.34 1.88 -11.30
N ILE A 180 36.04 1.65 -11.52
CA ILE A 180 35.40 0.35 -11.24
C ILE A 180 35.88 -0.70 -12.26
N MET A 181 35.98 -0.35 -13.54
CA MET A 181 36.54 -1.20 -14.60
C MET A 181 38.02 -1.52 -14.39
N SER A 182 38.81 -0.58 -13.85
CA SER A 182 40.23 -0.81 -13.52
C SER A 182 40.40 -1.74 -12.30
N GLN A 183 39.47 -1.71 -11.35
CA GLN A 183 39.43 -2.66 -10.22
C GLN A 183 38.97 -4.06 -10.63
N MET A 184 38.27 -4.19 -11.77
CA MET A 184 37.87 -5.49 -12.35
C MET A 184 38.98 -6.10 -13.24
N ASN A 185 40.15 -5.47 -13.36
CA ASN A 185 41.29 -5.99 -14.10
C ASN A 185 41.03 -6.34 -15.60
N ILE A 186 40.14 -5.60 -16.27
CA ILE A 186 39.79 -5.80 -17.70
C ILE A 186 40.47 -4.72 -18.61
N GLY A 187 41.36 -3.95 -18.06
CA GLY A 187 42.13 -2.93 -18.81
C GLY A 187 43.43 -3.50 -19.40
N SER A 188 43.53 -3.58 -20.74
CA SER A 188 44.68 -3.92 -21.56
C SER A 188 45.01 -5.41 -21.74
N LEU A 189 44.09 -6.15 -22.36
CA LEU A 189 44.44 -7.43 -22.96
C LEU A 189 44.82 -7.22 -24.45
N SER A 190 45.96 -7.79 -24.89
CA SER A 190 46.28 -7.86 -26.31
C SER A 190 45.25 -8.76 -27.01
N GLN A 191 45.11 -8.57 -28.34
CA GLN A 191 44.18 -9.40 -29.15
C GLN A 191 44.44 -10.92 -28.97
N ASN A 192 45.70 -11.32 -28.69
CA ASN A 192 46.09 -12.70 -28.41
C ASN A 192 45.62 -13.16 -27.01
N ASP A 193 45.69 -12.32 -25.99
CA ASP A 193 45.19 -12.64 -24.63
C ASP A 193 43.66 -12.80 -24.62
N TYR A 194 42.96 -12.03 -25.48
CA TYR A 194 41.54 -12.14 -25.68
C TYR A 194 41.15 -13.49 -26.28
N ILE A 195 41.86 -13.94 -27.33
CA ILE A 195 41.68 -15.23 -27.99
C ILE A 195 41.96 -16.39 -27.00
N ILE A 196 43.01 -16.29 -26.19
CA ILE A 196 43.35 -17.32 -25.19
C ILE A 196 42.29 -17.42 -24.11
N LYS A 197 41.84 -16.30 -23.53
CA LYS A 197 40.77 -16.30 -22.52
C LYS A 197 39.41 -16.74 -23.07
N SER A 198 39.11 -16.39 -24.32
CA SER A 198 37.94 -16.84 -25.04
C SER A 198 37.95 -18.37 -25.24
N ASN A 199 39.11 -18.94 -25.59
CA ASN A 199 39.24 -20.40 -25.74
C ASN A 199 39.19 -21.12 -24.40
N GLU A 200 39.77 -20.58 -23.31
CA GLU A 200 39.63 -21.15 -21.96
C GLU A 200 38.19 -21.15 -21.47
N LEU A 201 37.44 -20.10 -21.74
CA LEU A 201 36.02 -19.97 -21.38
C LEU A 201 35.17 -20.95 -22.22
N PHE A 202 35.50 -21.08 -23.51
CA PHE A 202 34.86 -22.04 -24.41
C PHE A 202 35.06 -23.50 -23.91
N GLU A 203 36.28 -23.87 -23.56
CA GLU A 203 36.60 -25.18 -22.99
C GLU A 203 35.87 -25.41 -21.63
N LYS A 204 35.69 -24.37 -20.85
CA LYS A 204 34.91 -24.43 -19.61
C LYS A 204 33.42 -24.69 -19.90
N ILE A 205 32.83 -24.00 -20.87
CA ILE A 205 31.46 -24.21 -21.33
C ILE A 205 31.28 -25.64 -21.87
N LEU A 206 32.20 -26.14 -22.67
CA LEU A 206 32.16 -27.50 -23.19
C LEU A 206 32.22 -28.57 -22.07
N ARG A 207 33.05 -28.34 -21.05
CA ARG A 207 33.12 -29.22 -19.86
C ARG A 207 31.81 -29.25 -19.11
N GLU A 208 31.21 -28.09 -18.84
CA GLU A 208 29.93 -27.98 -18.16
C GLU A 208 28.77 -28.63 -18.98
N LEU A 209 28.78 -28.46 -20.32
CA LEU A 209 27.86 -29.12 -21.23
C LEU A 209 27.99 -30.65 -21.21
N ASN A 210 29.23 -31.18 -21.22
CA ASN A 210 29.47 -32.61 -21.14
C ASN A 210 29.06 -33.19 -19.79
N GLU A 211 29.27 -32.46 -18.69
CA GLU A 211 28.81 -32.86 -17.37
C GLU A 211 27.27 -32.91 -17.28
N ILE A 212 26.60 -31.88 -17.85
CA ILE A 212 25.15 -31.85 -17.98
C ILE A 212 24.67 -33.06 -18.81
N TYR A 213 25.33 -33.32 -19.95
CA TYR A 213 25.01 -34.47 -20.80
C TYR A 213 25.16 -35.81 -20.08
N SER A 214 26.18 -35.95 -19.26
CA SER A 214 26.39 -37.17 -18.46
C SER A 214 25.37 -37.36 -17.33
N LEU A 215 24.74 -36.27 -16.86
CA LEU A 215 23.68 -36.31 -15.84
C LEU A 215 22.30 -36.63 -16.42
N ILE A 216 22.13 -36.52 -17.76
CA ILE A 216 20.89 -36.85 -18.48
C ILE A 216 20.93 -38.33 -18.87
N ASN A 217 20.68 -39.23 -17.95
CA ASN A 217 20.51 -40.62 -18.27
C ASN A 217 19.11 -40.88 -18.83
N SER A 218 19.10 -41.23 -20.15
CA SER A 218 18.06 -41.93 -20.90
C SER A 218 16.66 -41.34 -21.02
N THR A 219 16.23 -41.26 -22.25
CA THR A 219 14.91 -41.46 -22.85
C THR A 219 13.85 -40.36 -22.90
N GLU A 220 13.89 -39.26 -22.19
CA GLU A 220 12.78 -38.29 -22.27
C GLU A 220 13.14 -36.83 -22.58
N ASN A 221 14.37 -36.49 -22.97
CA ASN A 221 14.73 -35.07 -23.10
C ASN A 221 15.16 -34.59 -24.48
N LYS A 222 14.39 -34.92 -25.54
CA LYS A 222 14.59 -34.36 -26.89
C LYS A 222 14.67 -32.82 -26.88
N LYS A 223 13.82 -32.17 -26.07
CA LYS A 223 13.81 -30.69 -25.91
C LYS A 223 15.10 -30.15 -25.27
N LEU A 224 15.68 -30.85 -24.29
CA LEU A 224 16.91 -30.43 -23.64
C LEU A 224 18.11 -30.68 -24.56
N THR A 225 18.13 -31.80 -25.31
CA THR A 225 19.11 -32.08 -26.32
C THR A 225 19.08 -31.04 -27.45
N ASP A 226 17.87 -30.61 -27.89
CA ASP A 226 17.69 -29.55 -28.87
C ASP A 226 18.15 -28.18 -28.37
N LEU A 227 17.99 -27.89 -27.07
CA LEU A 227 18.50 -26.67 -26.41
C LEU A 227 20.02 -26.69 -26.36
N ILE A 228 20.64 -27.79 -25.92
CA ILE A 228 22.10 -27.96 -25.88
C ILE A 228 22.70 -27.82 -27.27
N ASN A 229 22.06 -28.39 -28.30
CA ASN A 229 22.52 -28.26 -29.68
C ASN A 229 22.39 -26.83 -30.20
N ARG A 230 21.33 -26.11 -29.85
CA ARG A 230 21.19 -24.68 -30.21
C ARG A 230 22.27 -23.84 -29.52
N ILE A 231 22.57 -24.07 -28.25
CA ILE A 231 23.66 -23.40 -27.53
C ILE A 231 25.00 -23.70 -28.19
N LYS A 232 25.31 -24.98 -28.54
CA LYS A 232 26.53 -25.34 -29.26
C LYS A 232 26.67 -24.64 -30.62
N ASN A 233 25.56 -24.50 -31.36
CA ASN A 233 25.55 -23.84 -32.68
C ASN A 233 25.65 -22.31 -32.59
N SER A 234 25.21 -21.69 -31.49
CA SER A 234 25.29 -20.24 -31.27
C SER A 234 26.70 -19.76 -30.86
N ILE A 235 27.55 -20.67 -30.32
CA ILE A 235 28.91 -20.37 -29.90
C ILE A 235 29.89 -20.18 -31.10
N SER A 236 29.45 -20.49 -32.31
CA SER A 236 30.28 -20.42 -33.51
C SER A 236 30.36 -19.04 -34.19
N THR A 237 29.85 -17.96 -33.59
CA THR A 237 29.90 -16.59 -34.12
C THR A 237 30.65 -15.62 -33.20
N PRO A 238 31.42 -14.62 -33.72
CA PRO A 238 32.36 -13.85 -32.97
C PRO A 238 31.84 -12.56 -32.35
N SER A 239 30.83 -12.64 -31.43
CA SER A 239 30.46 -11.52 -30.53
C SER A 239 30.11 -12.07 -29.16
N ILE A 240 31.13 -12.33 -28.35
CA ILE A 240 31.11 -13.43 -27.40
C ILE A 240 30.81 -13.02 -25.93
N ASP A 241 31.08 -11.77 -25.50
CA ASP A 241 31.22 -11.48 -24.07
C ASP A 241 29.90 -11.51 -23.25
N ASP A 242 28.82 -10.91 -23.72
CA ASP A 242 27.57 -10.88 -22.97
C ASP A 242 26.76 -12.17 -23.12
N ILE A 243 26.81 -12.77 -24.33
CA ILE A 243 26.11 -14.03 -24.62
C ILE A 243 26.75 -15.19 -23.85
N THR A 244 28.04 -15.14 -23.59
CA THR A 244 28.79 -16.22 -22.92
C THR A 244 28.47 -16.25 -21.42
N ILE A 245 28.33 -15.08 -20.79
CA ILE A 245 27.96 -14.97 -19.37
C ILE A 245 26.53 -15.48 -19.19
N GLU A 246 25.60 -15.07 -20.04
CA GLU A 246 24.21 -15.54 -20.00
C GLU A 246 24.11 -17.05 -20.20
N ILE A 247 24.89 -17.61 -21.14
CA ILE A 247 24.96 -19.06 -21.38
C ILE A 247 25.53 -19.80 -20.17
N MET A 248 26.57 -19.30 -19.51
CA MET A 248 27.15 -19.94 -18.33
C MET A 248 26.19 -19.92 -17.15
N GLU A 249 25.48 -18.83 -16.95
CA GLU A 249 24.43 -18.76 -15.92
C GLU A 249 23.28 -19.72 -16.20
N GLN A 250 22.84 -19.84 -17.45
CA GLN A 250 21.80 -20.77 -17.86
C GLN A 250 22.27 -22.23 -17.71
N LEU A 251 23.51 -22.56 -18.05
CA LEU A 251 24.08 -23.90 -17.88
C LEU A 251 24.22 -24.29 -16.40
N GLN A 252 24.70 -23.38 -15.56
CA GLN A 252 24.78 -23.61 -14.11
C GLN A 252 23.37 -23.82 -13.51
N TYR A 253 22.38 -23.09 -14.01
CA TYR A 253 21.01 -23.26 -13.62
C TYR A 253 20.44 -24.62 -14.06
N ILE A 254 20.66 -25.03 -15.32
CA ILE A 254 20.23 -26.35 -15.84
C ILE A 254 20.88 -27.50 -15.03
N LYS A 255 22.15 -27.37 -14.70
CA LYS A 255 22.89 -28.32 -13.87
C LYS A 255 22.27 -28.43 -12.45
N ASN A 256 21.92 -27.30 -11.85
CA ASN A 256 21.20 -27.26 -10.58
C ASN A 256 19.78 -27.86 -10.72
N TYR A 257 19.10 -27.60 -11.84
CA TYR A 257 17.78 -28.14 -12.12
C TYR A 257 17.80 -29.67 -12.26
N ILE A 258 18.78 -30.25 -12.97
CA ILE A 258 18.94 -31.71 -13.13
C ILE A 258 19.26 -32.36 -11.81
N LYS A 259 20.10 -31.75 -10.96
CA LYS A 259 20.39 -32.26 -9.61
C LYS A 259 19.17 -32.20 -8.67
N ILE A 260 18.18 -31.42 -8.98
CA ILE A 260 16.94 -31.21 -8.21
C ILE A 260 15.81 -32.12 -8.69
N SER A 261 15.84 -32.58 -9.97
CA SER A 261 14.83 -33.51 -10.48
C SER A 261 14.99 -34.85 -9.77
N PRO A 262 14.08 -35.26 -8.89
CA PRO A 262 14.18 -36.53 -8.22
C PRO A 262 13.96 -37.64 -9.28
N GLY A 263 14.92 -38.56 -9.39
CA GLY A 263 14.64 -39.86 -9.93
C GLY A 263 13.44 -40.46 -9.17
N ASN A 264 12.47 -41.01 -9.92
CA ASN A 264 11.28 -41.69 -9.44
C ASN A 264 11.39 -42.24 -8.00
N ASN A 265 10.84 -41.51 -7.03
CA ASN A 265 10.46 -42.07 -5.74
C ASN A 265 8.99 -41.72 -5.51
N ASN A 266 8.18 -42.78 -5.57
CA ASN A 266 6.77 -42.81 -5.21
C ASN A 266 6.57 -42.38 -3.75
N SER A 267 6.35 -41.07 -3.55
CA SER A 267 5.67 -40.55 -2.38
C SER A 267 4.86 -39.30 -2.78
N GLY A 268 3.58 -39.36 -2.50
CA GLY A 268 2.51 -38.57 -3.13
C GLY A 268 2.44 -37.07 -2.87
N SER A 269 3.52 -36.34 -2.71
CA SER A 269 3.52 -34.89 -2.65
C SER A 269 4.12 -34.30 -3.92
N LYS A 270 3.32 -33.54 -4.66
CA LYS A 270 3.77 -32.79 -5.84
C LYS A 270 4.70 -31.66 -5.34
N LYS A 271 6.00 -31.75 -5.64
CA LYS A 271 6.99 -30.73 -5.26
C LYS A 271 6.95 -29.46 -6.12
N ASP A 272 6.22 -29.47 -7.22
CA ASP A 272 6.14 -28.36 -8.17
C ASP A 272 4.75 -27.72 -8.10
N LEU A 273 4.70 -26.39 -7.90
CA LEU A 273 3.46 -25.63 -7.87
C LEU A 273 3.40 -24.64 -9.05
N ASN A 274 2.27 -24.58 -9.74
CA ASN A 274 2.06 -23.68 -10.86
C ASN A 274 1.11 -22.55 -10.48
N PHE A 275 1.47 -21.35 -10.85
CA PHE A 275 0.70 -20.15 -10.64
C PHE A 275 0.51 -19.40 -11.96
N GLU A 276 -0.61 -18.69 -12.06
CA GLU A 276 -0.90 -17.88 -13.23
C GLU A 276 -1.07 -16.42 -12.83
N TYR A 277 -0.43 -15.55 -13.58
CA TYR A 277 -0.52 -14.10 -13.45
C TYR A 277 -1.07 -13.51 -14.75
N VAL A 278 -1.93 -12.51 -14.64
CA VAL A 278 -2.45 -11.78 -15.79
C VAL A 278 -2.11 -10.31 -15.66
N SER A 279 -1.19 -9.85 -16.49
CA SER A 279 -0.83 -8.44 -16.56
C SER A 279 -1.57 -7.74 -17.70
N LYS A 280 -2.24 -6.62 -17.42
CA LYS A 280 -3.00 -5.87 -18.42
C LYS A 280 -2.11 -5.19 -19.46
N GLU A 281 -0.97 -4.68 -19.04
CA GLU A 281 -0.08 -3.85 -19.87
C GLU A 281 1.32 -4.45 -20.05
N GLY A 282 1.63 -5.51 -19.28
CA GLY A 282 3.01 -5.99 -19.14
C GLY A 282 3.81 -5.13 -18.18
N GLY A 283 5.13 -5.41 -18.04
CA GLY A 283 6.03 -4.64 -17.20
C GLY A 283 6.36 -5.32 -15.87
N VAL A 284 7.14 -4.63 -15.03
CA VAL A 284 7.63 -5.13 -13.75
C VAL A 284 6.46 -5.29 -12.77
N CYS A 285 6.27 -6.51 -12.28
CA CYS A 285 5.23 -6.86 -11.31
C CYS A 285 5.83 -7.66 -10.16
N ASP A 286 5.21 -7.53 -8.99
CA ASP A 286 5.50 -8.44 -7.87
C ASP A 286 4.93 -9.82 -8.21
N ILE A 287 5.77 -10.85 -8.12
CA ILE A 287 5.40 -12.25 -8.36
C ILE A 287 5.51 -13.12 -7.11
N PHE A 288 6.31 -12.69 -6.14
CA PHE A 288 6.37 -13.20 -4.78
C PHE A 288 6.66 -12.06 -3.82
N GLY A 289 6.33 -12.23 -2.53
CA GLY A 289 6.65 -11.25 -1.49
C GLY A 289 8.16 -11.22 -1.18
N GLU A 290 8.70 -10.06 -0.95
CA GLU A 290 10.14 -9.84 -0.67
C GLU A 290 10.62 -10.68 0.53
N THR A 291 9.85 -10.70 1.62
CA THR A 291 10.16 -11.49 2.82
C THR A 291 10.25 -12.99 2.51
N PHE A 292 9.28 -13.52 1.72
CA PHE A 292 9.27 -14.92 1.31
C PHE A 292 10.48 -15.25 0.44
N VAL A 293 10.82 -14.40 -0.53
CA VAL A 293 11.99 -14.58 -1.40
C VAL A 293 13.27 -14.59 -0.59
N LYS A 294 13.45 -13.64 0.32
CA LYS A 294 14.63 -13.55 1.19
C LYS A 294 14.85 -14.83 1.99
N ASN A 295 13.76 -15.42 2.50
CA ASN A 295 13.83 -16.61 3.36
C ASN A 295 13.99 -17.92 2.58
N ASN A 296 13.67 -17.93 1.26
CA ASN A 296 13.61 -19.16 0.46
C ASN A 296 14.47 -19.14 -0.80
N LYS A 297 15.34 -18.14 -1.02
CA LYS A 297 16.11 -17.93 -2.26
C LYS A 297 16.93 -19.15 -2.70
N ASP A 298 17.45 -19.93 -1.75
CA ASP A 298 18.26 -21.10 -2.02
C ASP A 298 17.44 -22.40 -2.06
N ASN A 299 16.19 -22.34 -1.58
CA ASN A 299 15.28 -23.48 -1.48
C ASN A 299 14.35 -23.63 -2.68
N ILE A 300 14.16 -22.57 -3.46
CA ILE A 300 13.17 -22.52 -4.54
C ILE A 300 13.86 -22.11 -5.85
N ALA A 301 13.45 -22.76 -6.94
CA ALA A 301 13.76 -22.34 -8.28
C ALA A 301 12.46 -22.05 -9.05
N LEU A 302 12.51 -21.20 -10.06
CA LEU A 302 11.36 -20.83 -10.88
C LEU A 302 11.54 -21.24 -12.35
N ILE A 303 10.42 -21.51 -13.00
CA ILE A 303 10.31 -21.49 -14.48
C ILE A 303 9.22 -20.45 -14.80
N ILE A 304 9.60 -19.34 -15.43
CA ILE A 304 8.69 -18.27 -15.80
C ILE A 304 8.50 -18.27 -17.31
N ASN A 305 7.27 -18.50 -17.77
CA ASN A 305 6.94 -18.61 -19.21
C ASN A 305 7.85 -19.58 -19.96
N GLY A 306 8.19 -20.71 -19.33
CA GLY A 306 9.06 -21.76 -19.89
C GLY A 306 10.56 -21.48 -19.75
N LYS A 307 10.98 -20.35 -19.21
CA LYS A 307 12.40 -20.01 -18.96
C LYS A 307 12.75 -20.19 -17.50
N PRO A 308 13.89 -20.84 -17.19
CA PRO A 308 14.38 -20.99 -15.82
C PRO A 308 14.81 -19.64 -15.22
N ASN A 309 14.54 -19.50 -13.93
CA ASN A 309 14.88 -18.32 -13.15
C ASN A 309 15.20 -18.68 -11.69
N LYS A 310 15.95 -17.80 -11.02
CA LYS A 310 16.09 -17.82 -9.56
C LYS A 310 14.77 -17.37 -8.92
N LEU A 311 14.57 -17.65 -7.66
CA LEU A 311 13.46 -17.05 -6.90
C LEU A 311 13.69 -15.55 -6.78
N VAL A 312 12.74 -14.75 -7.28
CA VAL A 312 12.76 -13.29 -7.26
C VAL A 312 11.39 -12.77 -6.81
N ASP A 313 11.38 -11.59 -6.21
CA ASP A 313 10.15 -10.91 -5.78
C ASP A 313 9.45 -10.22 -6.95
N LYS A 314 10.22 -9.67 -7.91
CA LYS A 314 9.71 -8.92 -9.06
C LYS A 314 10.21 -9.51 -10.37
N PHE A 315 9.34 -9.47 -11.37
CA PHE A 315 9.68 -9.91 -12.71
C PHE A 315 8.94 -9.11 -13.78
N THR A 316 9.55 -8.94 -14.95
CA THR A 316 8.91 -8.27 -16.10
C THR A 316 7.95 -9.24 -16.77
N LEU A 317 6.66 -9.15 -16.45
CA LEU A 317 5.61 -9.97 -17.02
C LEU A 317 5.26 -9.48 -18.44
N LEU A 318 4.91 -10.42 -19.30
CA LEU A 318 4.33 -10.12 -20.61
C LEU A 318 2.90 -9.61 -20.45
N LYS A 319 2.42 -8.82 -21.41
CA LYS A 319 1.00 -8.47 -21.49
C LYS A 319 0.17 -9.74 -21.64
N GLY A 320 -0.89 -9.88 -20.87
CA GLY A 320 -1.74 -11.06 -20.82
C GLY A 320 -1.27 -12.10 -19.81
N LYS A 321 -1.41 -13.37 -20.17
CA LYS A 321 -1.19 -14.52 -19.29
C LYS A 321 0.30 -14.84 -19.15
N ASN A 322 0.74 -15.07 -17.91
CA ASN A 322 2.09 -15.51 -17.55
C ASN A 322 1.98 -16.74 -16.64
N ASN A 323 2.77 -17.77 -16.90
CA ASN A 323 2.81 -18.97 -16.08
C ASN A 323 4.11 -19.02 -15.31
N ILE A 324 4.01 -19.20 -13.99
CA ILE A 324 5.15 -19.34 -13.08
C ILE A 324 5.06 -20.69 -12.41
N LYS A 325 6.06 -21.54 -12.68
CA LYS A 325 6.23 -22.81 -12.00
C LYS A 325 7.27 -22.65 -10.92
N MET A 326 6.89 -22.96 -9.68
CA MET A 326 7.76 -22.96 -8.52
C MET A 326 8.19 -24.38 -8.21
N ILE A 327 9.49 -24.63 -8.15
CA ILE A 327 10.11 -25.91 -7.83
C ILE A 327 10.70 -25.83 -6.44
N ILE A 328 10.21 -26.66 -5.53
CA ILE A 328 10.60 -26.68 -4.14
C ILE A 328 11.65 -27.78 -3.93
N LYS A 329 12.85 -27.41 -3.49
CA LYS A 329 13.98 -28.33 -3.27
C LYS A 329 13.83 -29.10 -1.95
N ASN A 330 13.48 -28.37 -0.88
CA ASN A 330 13.28 -28.91 0.46
C ASN A 330 11.90 -28.48 0.98
N GLU A 331 11.41 -29.12 2.01
CA GLU A 331 10.13 -28.74 2.63
C GLU A 331 10.12 -27.27 3.06
N LEU A 332 8.99 -26.63 2.82
CA LEU A 332 8.76 -25.25 3.28
C LEU A 332 8.36 -25.29 4.76
N SER A 333 8.95 -24.40 5.54
CA SER A 333 8.60 -24.21 6.96
C SER A 333 7.79 -22.94 7.20
N ASN A 334 7.81 -22.00 6.26
CA ASN A 334 7.09 -20.74 6.36
C ASN A 334 6.70 -20.22 4.96
N ILE A 335 5.44 -19.83 4.80
CA ILE A 335 4.91 -19.24 3.57
C ILE A 335 4.30 -17.85 3.85
N GLU A 336 4.65 -17.24 4.97
CA GLU A 336 4.27 -15.87 5.29
C GLU A 336 4.67 -14.93 4.17
N GLU A 337 3.73 -14.06 3.78
CA GLU A 337 3.91 -13.07 2.71
C GLU A 337 4.25 -13.66 1.32
N MET A 338 4.06 -14.97 1.08
CA MET A 338 4.49 -15.60 -0.18
C MET A 338 3.98 -14.85 -1.43
N PHE A 339 2.74 -14.37 -1.44
CA PHE A 339 2.17 -13.60 -2.54
C PHE A 339 1.86 -12.15 -2.16
N HIS A 340 2.57 -11.61 -1.17
CA HIS A 340 2.37 -10.22 -0.77
C HIS A 340 2.60 -9.27 -1.94
N GLY A 341 1.58 -8.44 -2.25
CA GLY A 341 1.66 -7.45 -3.32
C GLY A 341 1.46 -7.99 -4.75
N CYS A 342 1.24 -9.29 -4.91
CA CYS A 342 1.10 -9.93 -6.22
C CYS A 342 -0.23 -9.58 -6.90
N LYS A 343 -0.40 -8.33 -7.32
CA LYS A 343 -1.65 -7.78 -7.88
C LYS A 343 -2.16 -8.52 -9.11
N ALA A 344 -1.26 -9.08 -9.91
CA ALA A 344 -1.57 -9.77 -11.15
C ALA A 344 -1.85 -11.28 -10.96
N LEU A 345 -1.74 -11.82 -9.74
CA LEU A 345 -1.98 -13.24 -9.44
C LEU A 345 -3.47 -13.57 -9.62
N VAL A 346 -3.77 -14.59 -10.43
CA VAL A 346 -5.15 -15.00 -10.72
C VAL A 346 -5.42 -16.48 -10.44
N ASN A 347 -4.39 -17.35 -10.46
CA ASN A 347 -4.57 -18.79 -10.28
C ASN A 347 -3.56 -19.35 -9.29
N ILE A 348 -4.10 -20.00 -8.25
CA ILE A 348 -3.38 -20.65 -7.15
C ILE A 348 -3.78 -22.11 -7.00
N ASN A 349 -4.34 -22.74 -8.04
CA ASN A 349 -4.97 -24.07 -7.96
C ASN A 349 -4.04 -25.17 -7.45
N ASP A 350 -2.74 -25.06 -7.66
CA ASP A 350 -1.77 -26.04 -7.18
C ASP A 350 -1.48 -25.95 -5.68
N LEU A 351 -1.91 -24.89 -4.99
CA LEU A 351 -1.80 -24.81 -3.52
C LEU A 351 -2.59 -25.91 -2.81
N LYS A 352 -3.56 -26.56 -3.47
CA LYS A 352 -4.25 -27.76 -2.92
C LYS A 352 -3.29 -28.94 -2.65
N TYR A 353 -2.09 -28.94 -3.25
CA TYR A 353 -1.06 -29.96 -3.06
C TYR A 353 -0.02 -29.57 -2.01
N LEU A 354 -0.09 -28.34 -1.49
CA LEU A 354 0.86 -27.89 -0.47
C LEU A 354 0.50 -28.50 0.89
N ASP A 355 1.41 -29.28 1.46
CA ASP A 355 1.27 -29.80 2.81
C ASP A 355 1.60 -28.67 3.84
N LEU A 356 0.62 -28.38 4.68
CA LEU A 356 0.78 -27.35 5.72
C LEU A 356 1.42 -27.91 7.01
N LYS A 357 1.67 -29.24 7.12
CA LYS A 357 2.12 -29.89 8.36
C LYS A 357 3.30 -29.16 9.02
N ASN A 358 4.31 -28.76 8.24
CA ASN A 358 5.52 -28.12 8.72
C ASN A 358 5.48 -26.58 8.60
N ILE A 359 4.41 -26.02 8.03
CA ILE A 359 4.27 -24.56 7.88
C ILE A 359 3.96 -23.93 9.23
N THR A 360 4.73 -22.92 9.61
CA THR A 360 4.59 -22.20 10.90
C THR A 360 3.76 -20.94 10.81
N SER A 361 3.68 -20.29 9.64
CA SER A 361 2.93 -19.05 9.43
C SER A 361 2.36 -18.96 8.02
N ILE A 362 1.13 -18.44 7.95
CA ILE A 362 0.42 -18.08 6.70
C ILE A 362 -0.03 -16.62 6.71
N LYS A 363 0.54 -15.79 7.60
CA LYS A 363 0.22 -14.36 7.69
C LYS A 363 0.44 -13.68 6.37
N LYS A 364 -0.47 -12.76 6.00
CA LYS A 364 -0.39 -11.93 4.80
C LYS A 364 -0.11 -12.72 3.51
N LEU A 365 -0.40 -14.04 3.48
CA LEU A 365 -0.06 -14.92 2.36
C LEU A 365 -0.54 -14.35 1.01
N PHE A 366 -1.75 -13.79 0.96
CA PHE A 366 -2.35 -13.18 -0.24
C PHE A 366 -2.57 -11.68 -0.10
N TYR A 367 -1.86 -11.03 0.81
CA TYR A 367 -2.00 -9.57 1.00
C TYR A 367 -1.74 -8.84 -0.32
N GLY A 368 -2.72 -8.05 -0.78
CA GLY A 368 -2.58 -7.24 -2.00
C GLY A 368 -2.72 -8.02 -3.32
N CYS A 369 -3.23 -9.26 -3.29
CA CYS A 369 -3.56 -10.02 -4.50
C CYS A 369 -4.85 -9.48 -5.13
N GLU A 370 -4.80 -8.28 -5.71
CA GLU A 370 -5.99 -7.53 -6.14
C GLU A 370 -6.82 -8.25 -7.22
N SER A 371 -6.20 -9.12 -8.03
CA SER A 371 -6.87 -9.86 -9.12
C SER A 371 -7.34 -11.26 -8.71
N LEU A 372 -6.98 -11.74 -7.51
CA LEU A 372 -7.33 -13.08 -7.03
C LEU A 372 -8.84 -13.18 -6.75
N LYS A 373 -9.50 -14.13 -7.43
CA LYS A 373 -10.95 -14.38 -7.31
C LYS A 373 -11.26 -15.78 -6.79
N ASP A 374 -10.53 -16.78 -7.28
CA ASP A 374 -10.75 -18.18 -6.97
C ASP A 374 -9.73 -18.67 -5.95
N ILE A 375 -10.24 -19.07 -4.78
CA ILE A 375 -9.48 -19.64 -3.68
C ILE A 375 -9.87 -21.09 -3.37
N LYS A 376 -10.50 -21.80 -4.33
CA LYS A 376 -10.95 -23.19 -4.15
C LYS A 376 -9.82 -24.14 -3.74
N ALA A 377 -8.60 -23.85 -4.14
CA ALA A 377 -7.41 -24.60 -3.74
C ALA A 377 -7.22 -24.69 -2.22
N LEU A 378 -7.81 -23.79 -1.45
CA LEU A 378 -7.65 -23.70 0.00
C LEU A 378 -8.74 -24.48 0.77
N GLU A 379 -9.73 -25.08 0.08
CA GLU A 379 -10.90 -25.71 0.69
C GLU A 379 -10.56 -26.81 1.71
N ASN A 380 -9.48 -27.57 1.45
CA ASN A 380 -9.05 -28.68 2.28
C ASN A 380 -7.81 -28.36 3.14
N TRP A 381 -7.43 -27.12 3.27
CA TRP A 381 -6.31 -26.75 4.11
C TRP A 381 -6.66 -26.96 5.59
N ASP A 382 -5.79 -27.69 6.29
CA ASP A 382 -5.86 -27.76 7.75
C ASP A 382 -5.18 -26.54 8.38
N VAL A 383 -5.97 -25.57 8.76
CA VAL A 383 -5.51 -24.33 9.40
C VAL A 383 -5.61 -24.38 10.92
N SER A 384 -5.99 -25.51 11.50
CA SER A 384 -6.34 -25.67 12.92
C SER A 384 -5.22 -25.30 13.90
N LYS A 385 -3.96 -25.39 13.46
CA LYS A 385 -2.80 -25.05 14.29
C LYS A 385 -2.40 -23.57 14.29
N PHE A 386 -2.93 -22.78 13.34
CA PHE A 386 -2.52 -21.37 13.23
C PHE A 386 -3.27 -20.50 14.24
N GLU A 387 -2.50 -19.77 15.02
CA GLU A 387 -3.02 -18.80 16.00
C GLU A 387 -3.20 -17.40 15.39
N ASP A 388 -2.68 -17.14 14.20
CA ASP A 388 -2.60 -15.82 13.60
C ASP A 388 -2.86 -15.88 12.09
N LEU A 389 -3.96 -15.25 11.68
CA LEU A 389 -4.40 -15.11 10.29
C LEU A 389 -4.35 -13.64 9.83
N TYR A 390 -3.49 -12.83 10.47
CA TYR A 390 -3.34 -11.42 10.17
C TYR A 390 -3.15 -11.17 8.67
N GLY A 391 -4.05 -10.34 8.11
CA GLY A 391 -3.97 -9.84 6.74
C GLY A 391 -3.99 -10.89 5.63
N LEU A 392 -4.46 -12.12 5.91
CA LEU A 392 -4.37 -13.27 4.99
C LEU A 392 -4.88 -12.95 3.58
N PHE A 393 -6.02 -12.27 3.46
CA PHE A 393 -6.63 -11.83 2.20
C PHE A 393 -6.78 -10.30 2.11
N CYS A 394 -6.05 -9.56 2.94
CA CYS A 394 -6.11 -8.10 2.91
C CYS A 394 -5.81 -7.57 1.50
N ARG A 395 -6.65 -6.64 1.01
CA ARG A 395 -6.55 -6.07 -0.34
C ARG A 395 -6.76 -7.05 -1.50
N CYS A 396 -7.43 -8.17 -1.27
CA CYS A 396 -7.90 -9.04 -2.34
C CYS A 396 -9.20 -8.44 -2.93
N LYS A 397 -9.08 -7.34 -3.66
CA LYS A 397 -10.21 -6.51 -4.11
C LYS A 397 -11.23 -7.25 -4.97
N SER A 398 -10.78 -8.28 -5.70
CA SER A 398 -11.62 -9.07 -6.59
C SER A 398 -12.22 -10.32 -5.94
N LEU A 399 -11.84 -10.63 -4.68
CA LEU A 399 -12.32 -11.80 -3.96
C LEU A 399 -13.77 -11.59 -3.53
N SER A 400 -14.67 -12.33 -4.11
CA SER A 400 -16.12 -12.27 -3.82
C SER A 400 -16.67 -13.55 -3.22
N ASP A 401 -16.06 -14.71 -3.52
CA ASP A 401 -16.48 -16.02 -3.01
C ASP A 401 -15.45 -16.58 -2.02
N ILE A 402 -15.86 -16.68 -0.76
CA ILE A 402 -15.11 -17.27 0.33
C ILE A 402 -15.64 -18.61 0.79
N ASN A 403 -16.58 -19.24 0.04
CA ASN A 403 -17.13 -20.56 0.36
C ASN A 403 -16.08 -21.66 0.56
N PRO A 404 -14.91 -21.66 -0.10
CA PRO A 404 -13.86 -22.63 0.20
C PRO A 404 -13.39 -22.61 1.66
N LEU A 405 -13.61 -21.53 2.40
CA LEU A 405 -13.17 -21.40 3.79
C LEU A 405 -14.20 -21.94 4.81
N LYS A 406 -15.38 -22.39 4.37
CA LYS A 406 -16.51 -22.76 5.24
C LYS A 406 -16.20 -23.85 6.27
N ASN A 407 -15.27 -24.77 5.93
CA ASN A 407 -14.89 -25.90 6.76
C ASN A 407 -13.57 -25.65 7.53
N TRP A 408 -12.98 -24.47 7.43
CA TRP A 408 -11.75 -24.19 8.17
C TRP A 408 -11.98 -24.26 9.68
N ASN A 409 -11.16 -25.01 10.37
CA ASN A 409 -11.11 -25.02 11.82
C ASN A 409 -10.19 -23.87 12.31
N VAL A 410 -10.78 -22.75 12.70
CA VAL A 410 -10.06 -21.56 13.18
C VAL A 410 -10.12 -21.45 14.73
N SER A 411 -10.47 -22.53 15.45
CA SER A 411 -10.73 -22.48 16.89
C SER A 411 -9.52 -22.10 17.74
N ASN A 412 -8.30 -22.26 17.24
CA ASN A 412 -7.07 -21.83 17.90
C ASN A 412 -6.63 -20.40 17.53
N CYS A 413 -7.26 -19.82 16.51
CA CYS A 413 -6.85 -18.51 16.05
C CYS A 413 -7.22 -17.42 17.06
N LYS A 414 -6.26 -16.54 17.35
CA LYS A 414 -6.37 -15.42 18.28
C LYS A 414 -6.41 -14.07 17.54
N ASN A 415 -5.81 -14.01 16.36
CA ASN A 415 -5.66 -12.77 15.59
C ASN A 415 -6.24 -12.91 14.18
N PHE A 416 -7.32 -12.17 13.92
CA PHE A 416 -7.98 -12.05 12.61
C PHE A 416 -7.84 -10.63 12.04
N CYS A 417 -6.98 -9.80 12.63
CA CYS A 417 -6.81 -8.42 12.20
C CYS A 417 -6.57 -8.33 10.69
N CYS A 418 -7.33 -7.46 10.03
CA CYS A 418 -7.23 -7.19 8.59
C CYS A 418 -7.46 -8.41 7.67
N MET A 419 -8.00 -9.54 8.14
CA MET A 419 -8.06 -10.78 7.34
C MET A 419 -8.74 -10.59 5.99
N PHE A 420 -9.86 -9.86 5.92
CA PHE A 420 -10.58 -9.53 4.69
C PHE A 420 -10.64 -8.02 4.42
N SER A 421 -9.76 -7.25 5.06
CA SER A 421 -9.67 -5.81 4.87
C SER A 421 -9.51 -5.47 3.38
N GLU A 422 -10.27 -4.50 2.89
CA GLU A 422 -10.26 -4.06 1.49
C GLU A 422 -10.62 -5.17 0.46
N CYS A 423 -11.38 -6.21 0.88
CA CYS A 423 -12.01 -7.14 -0.04
C CYS A 423 -13.29 -6.49 -0.61
N GLU A 424 -13.11 -5.55 -1.54
CA GLU A 424 -14.15 -4.66 -2.03
C GLU A 424 -15.31 -5.39 -2.75
N ALA A 425 -15.05 -6.59 -3.29
CA ALA A 425 -16.04 -7.39 -3.98
C ALA A 425 -16.79 -8.36 -3.06
N LEU A 426 -16.35 -8.52 -1.80
CA LEU A 426 -16.97 -9.45 -0.83
C LEU A 426 -18.34 -8.94 -0.40
N GLU A 427 -19.35 -9.77 -0.60
CA GLU A 427 -20.75 -9.48 -0.26
C GLU A 427 -21.31 -10.52 0.71
N ASP A 428 -21.07 -11.80 0.45
CA ASP A 428 -21.60 -12.93 1.21
C ASP A 428 -20.61 -13.45 2.25
N LEU A 429 -21.01 -13.44 3.52
CA LEU A 429 -20.23 -13.94 4.66
C LEU A 429 -20.65 -15.34 5.12
N ASN A 430 -21.57 -16.05 4.45
CA ASN A 430 -22.13 -17.31 4.91
C ASN A 430 -21.10 -18.42 5.16
N ALA A 431 -19.97 -18.38 4.48
CA ALA A 431 -18.84 -19.27 4.75
C ALA A 431 -18.33 -19.20 6.19
N LEU A 432 -18.49 -18.04 6.85
CA LEU A 432 -17.98 -17.80 8.20
C LEU A 432 -18.97 -18.22 9.31
N LYS A 433 -20.18 -18.65 8.94
CA LYS A 433 -21.27 -18.92 9.89
C LYS A 433 -20.92 -19.93 10.98
N ASN A 434 -20.13 -20.93 10.64
CA ASN A 434 -19.75 -22.02 11.54
C ASN A 434 -18.35 -21.87 12.15
N TRP A 435 -17.68 -20.77 11.90
CA TRP A 435 -16.36 -20.55 12.47
C TRP A 435 -16.45 -20.41 13.99
N ASN A 436 -15.64 -21.19 14.70
CA ASN A 436 -15.46 -21.03 16.14
C ASN A 436 -14.32 -20.03 16.40
N ILE A 437 -14.67 -18.78 16.71
CA ILE A 437 -13.72 -17.73 17.01
C ILE A 437 -13.59 -17.43 18.52
N SER A 438 -14.00 -18.36 19.39
CA SER A 438 -14.06 -18.16 20.84
C SER A 438 -12.70 -17.83 21.49
N ASN A 439 -11.59 -18.00 20.78
CA ASN A 439 -10.25 -17.61 21.22
C ASN A 439 -9.76 -16.29 20.58
N ALA A 440 -10.55 -15.66 19.72
CA ALA A 440 -10.17 -14.41 19.08
C ALA A 440 -9.95 -13.28 20.12
N ASN A 441 -8.81 -12.64 20.06
CA ASN A 441 -8.45 -11.47 20.83
C ASN A 441 -8.54 -10.19 20.01
N ASP A 442 -8.33 -10.29 18.70
CA ASP A 442 -8.26 -9.16 17.77
C ASP A 442 -9.05 -9.44 16.49
N LEU A 443 -10.09 -8.64 16.28
CA LEU A 443 -10.91 -8.62 15.06
C LEU A 443 -10.76 -7.27 14.32
N SER A 444 -9.78 -6.44 14.71
CA SER A 444 -9.63 -5.11 14.16
C SER A 444 -9.50 -5.11 12.64
N SER A 445 -10.18 -4.20 11.99
CA SER A 445 -10.18 -4.01 10.53
C SER A 445 -10.52 -5.27 9.72
N MET A 446 -11.11 -6.32 10.32
CA MET A 446 -11.33 -7.60 9.63
C MET A 446 -12.14 -7.42 8.34
N PHE A 447 -13.14 -6.52 8.35
CA PHE A 447 -13.98 -6.22 7.20
C PHE A 447 -13.86 -4.73 6.76
N TYR A 448 -12.77 -4.05 7.14
CA TYR A 448 -12.53 -2.68 6.71
C TYR A 448 -12.64 -2.57 5.19
N LEU A 449 -13.43 -1.60 4.72
CA LEU A 449 -13.62 -1.30 3.30
C LEU A 449 -14.18 -2.49 2.47
N CYS A 450 -14.90 -3.43 3.10
CA CYS A 450 -15.71 -4.43 2.39
C CYS A 450 -17.01 -3.77 1.92
N LYS A 451 -16.92 -3.00 0.85
CA LYS A 451 -17.95 -2.04 0.40
C LYS A 451 -19.31 -2.67 0.13
N LYS A 452 -19.36 -3.95 -0.27
CA LYS A 452 -20.58 -4.61 -0.72
C LYS A 452 -21.33 -5.37 0.37
N ILE A 453 -20.77 -5.53 1.56
CA ILE A 453 -21.45 -6.19 2.68
C ILE A 453 -22.71 -5.38 3.04
N ARG A 454 -23.88 -6.06 3.05
CA ARG A 454 -25.17 -5.47 3.39
C ARG A 454 -25.66 -5.89 4.75
N ASP A 455 -25.34 -7.11 5.15
CA ASP A 455 -25.67 -7.68 6.46
C ASP A 455 -24.53 -8.54 7.00
N VAL A 456 -24.60 -8.81 8.29
CA VAL A 456 -23.62 -9.64 8.99
C VAL A 456 -24.27 -10.86 9.64
N ASN A 457 -25.37 -11.36 9.07
CA ASN A 457 -26.18 -12.45 9.61
C ASN A 457 -25.39 -13.75 9.85
N ALA A 458 -24.37 -13.98 9.04
CA ALA A 458 -23.45 -15.11 9.22
C ALA A 458 -22.69 -15.07 10.56
N LEU A 459 -22.52 -13.88 11.18
CA LEU A 459 -21.74 -13.71 12.40
C LEU A 459 -22.56 -13.91 13.69
N LYS A 460 -23.84 -14.26 13.57
CA LYS A 460 -24.78 -14.38 14.71
C LYS A 460 -24.29 -15.29 15.84
N ASN A 461 -23.61 -16.38 15.50
CA ASN A 461 -23.14 -17.36 16.47
C ASN A 461 -21.69 -17.15 16.92
N TRP A 462 -21.04 -16.06 16.50
CA TRP A 462 -19.67 -15.79 16.89
C TRP A 462 -19.60 -15.45 18.38
N ASN A 463 -18.71 -16.16 19.08
CA ASN A 463 -18.40 -15.86 20.48
C ASN A 463 -17.19 -14.91 20.53
N VAL A 464 -17.46 -13.63 20.76
CA VAL A 464 -16.42 -12.56 20.85
C VAL A 464 -16.06 -12.23 22.29
N SER A 465 -16.42 -13.05 23.28
CA SER A 465 -16.25 -12.75 24.71
C SER A 465 -14.80 -12.56 25.17
N LYS A 466 -13.82 -13.00 24.38
CA LYS A 466 -12.39 -12.78 24.64
C LYS A 466 -11.80 -11.62 23.82
N CYS A 467 -12.57 -11.11 22.88
CA CYS A 467 -12.07 -10.06 21.98
C CYS A 467 -11.80 -8.75 22.73
N LYS A 468 -10.62 -8.21 22.54
CA LYS A 468 -10.19 -6.95 23.16
C LYS A 468 -10.22 -5.78 22.21
N ASN A 469 -10.20 -6.05 20.91
CA ASN A 469 -10.02 -5.04 19.87
C ASN A 469 -11.01 -5.26 18.72
N LEU A 470 -11.97 -4.33 18.59
CA LEU A 470 -12.94 -4.27 17.49
C LEU A 470 -12.70 -3.06 16.56
N LYS A 471 -11.61 -2.34 16.77
CA LYS A 471 -11.27 -1.13 16.03
C LYS A 471 -11.43 -1.33 14.54
N HIS A 472 -12.15 -0.43 13.85
CA HIS A 472 -12.34 -0.42 12.41
C HIS A 472 -13.02 -1.67 11.83
N LEU A 473 -13.70 -2.50 12.64
CA LEU A 473 -14.19 -3.81 12.21
C LEU A 473 -15.03 -3.75 10.93
N PHE A 474 -15.96 -2.79 10.82
CA PHE A 474 -16.81 -2.55 9.65
C PHE A 474 -16.62 -1.13 9.07
N LEU A 475 -15.52 -0.47 9.39
CA LEU A 475 -15.23 0.86 8.85
C LEU A 475 -15.29 0.83 7.32
N ARG A 476 -16.09 1.76 6.73
CA ARG A 476 -16.29 1.85 5.27
C ARG A 476 -17.02 0.64 4.63
N CYS A 477 -17.81 -0.09 5.39
CA CYS A 477 -18.79 -1.00 4.84
C CYS A 477 -20.01 -0.18 4.36
N TYR A 478 -19.85 0.54 3.25
CA TYR A 478 -20.78 1.58 2.81
C TYR A 478 -22.23 1.13 2.72
N TRP A 479 -22.49 -0.12 2.31
CA TRP A 479 -23.83 -0.68 2.10
C TRP A 479 -24.37 -1.47 3.27
N LEU A 480 -23.66 -1.50 4.41
CA LEU A 480 -24.12 -2.22 5.60
C LEU A 480 -25.40 -1.56 6.16
N THR A 481 -26.48 -2.35 6.23
CA THR A 481 -27.79 -1.91 6.74
C THR A 481 -28.28 -2.76 7.91
N ASP A 482 -27.93 -4.05 7.94
CA ASP A 482 -28.40 -4.99 8.95
C ASP A 482 -27.25 -5.53 9.81
N ILE A 483 -27.27 -5.16 11.09
CA ILE A 483 -26.37 -5.64 12.13
C ILE A 483 -27.07 -6.48 13.21
N SER A 484 -28.28 -7.01 12.92
CA SER A 484 -29.08 -7.76 13.87
C SER A 484 -28.36 -8.96 14.48
N ALA A 485 -27.45 -9.58 13.74
CA ALA A 485 -26.61 -10.67 14.22
C ALA A 485 -25.74 -10.31 15.43
N LEU A 486 -25.43 -9.03 15.65
CA LEU A 486 -24.54 -8.57 16.72
C LEU A 486 -25.26 -8.43 18.08
N GLU A 487 -26.58 -8.66 18.14
CA GLU A 487 -27.39 -8.45 19.36
C GLU A 487 -26.88 -9.24 20.58
N ASN A 488 -26.35 -10.43 20.34
CA ASN A 488 -25.86 -11.32 21.39
C ASN A 488 -24.35 -11.30 21.59
N TRP A 489 -23.65 -10.38 20.95
CA TRP A 489 -22.20 -10.28 21.14
C TRP A 489 -21.87 -9.80 22.55
N ASN A 490 -21.03 -10.57 23.24
CA ASN A 490 -20.47 -10.17 24.52
C ASN A 490 -19.15 -9.39 24.26
N VAL A 491 -19.22 -8.08 24.30
CA VAL A 491 -18.08 -7.18 24.07
C VAL A 491 -17.44 -6.68 25.35
N SER A 492 -17.76 -7.26 26.50
CA SER A 492 -17.32 -6.80 27.84
C SER A 492 -15.80 -6.79 28.04
N LYS A 493 -15.03 -7.46 27.22
CA LYS A 493 -13.56 -7.43 27.21
C LYS A 493 -12.97 -6.42 26.22
N CYS A 494 -13.82 -5.83 25.38
CA CYS A 494 -13.35 -4.87 24.38
C CYS A 494 -12.91 -3.56 25.02
N ASN A 495 -11.71 -3.13 24.72
CA ASN A 495 -11.14 -1.86 25.19
C ASN A 495 -10.97 -0.82 24.08
N ASP A 496 -11.17 -1.20 22.81
CA ASP A 496 -11.10 -0.28 21.69
C ASP A 496 -12.24 -0.55 20.69
N CYS A 497 -13.21 0.36 20.66
CA CYS A 497 -14.36 0.38 19.75
C CYS A 497 -14.23 1.51 18.70
N THR A 498 -13.01 1.99 18.45
CA THR A 498 -12.75 3.07 17.49
C THR A 498 -13.29 2.71 16.12
N ALA A 499 -14.14 3.57 15.55
CA ALA A 499 -14.64 3.56 14.18
C ALA A 499 -15.26 2.21 13.73
N VAL A 500 -15.90 1.48 14.64
CA VAL A 500 -16.47 0.15 14.32
C VAL A 500 -17.44 0.23 13.15
N PHE A 501 -18.32 1.24 13.09
CA PHE A 501 -19.30 1.44 12.04
C PHE A 501 -19.12 2.75 11.25
N CYS A 502 -17.95 3.35 11.35
CA CYS A 502 -17.66 4.61 10.66
C CYS A 502 -17.85 4.47 9.15
N GLU A 503 -18.48 5.46 8.53
CA GLU A 503 -18.82 5.47 7.11
C GLU A 503 -19.68 4.26 6.63
N CYS A 504 -20.51 3.68 7.51
CA CYS A 504 -21.59 2.77 7.13
C CYS A 504 -22.83 3.62 6.79
N TYR A 505 -22.82 4.27 5.64
CA TYR A 505 -23.73 5.37 5.28
C TYR A 505 -25.23 5.05 5.41
N TYR A 506 -25.62 3.79 5.23
CA TYR A 506 -27.01 3.34 5.23
C TYR A 506 -27.41 2.62 6.52
N LEU A 507 -26.52 2.54 7.52
CA LEU A 507 -26.86 1.96 8.82
C LEU A 507 -27.70 2.95 9.64
N GLU A 508 -28.94 2.58 9.92
CA GLU A 508 -29.89 3.41 10.68
C GLU A 508 -30.32 2.78 12.02
N ASP A 509 -30.34 1.44 12.11
CA ASP A 509 -30.83 0.72 13.31
C ASP A 509 -29.67 0.25 14.20
N LEU A 510 -29.55 0.90 15.36
CA LEU A 510 -28.58 0.55 16.40
C LEU A 510 -29.16 -0.38 17.48
N LYS A 511 -30.43 -0.84 17.38
CA LYS A 511 -31.02 -1.73 18.39
C LYS A 511 -30.19 -2.96 18.71
N PRO A 512 -29.47 -3.58 17.76
CA PRO A 512 -28.64 -4.75 18.08
C PRO A 512 -27.50 -4.47 19.08
N VAL A 513 -27.02 -3.24 19.18
CA VAL A 513 -25.93 -2.91 20.12
C VAL A 513 -26.44 -2.43 21.50
N ARG A 514 -27.76 -2.41 21.74
CA ARG A 514 -28.37 -1.90 22.98
C ARG A 514 -27.90 -2.61 24.26
N ASN A 515 -27.55 -3.89 24.15
CA ASN A 515 -27.12 -4.72 25.27
C ASN A 515 -25.59 -4.89 25.37
N TRP A 516 -24.84 -4.22 24.54
CA TRP A 516 -23.40 -4.29 24.59
C TRP A 516 -22.89 -3.72 25.92
N ASP A 517 -22.12 -4.50 26.65
CA ASP A 517 -21.36 -4.03 27.81
C ASP A 517 -20.05 -3.39 27.34
N VAL A 518 -20.06 -2.08 27.21
CA VAL A 518 -18.92 -1.27 26.73
C VAL A 518 -18.12 -0.65 27.89
N SER A 519 -18.38 -1.09 29.13
CA SER A 519 -17.80 -0.50 30.35
C SER A 519 -16.27 -0.55 30.44
N ASN A 520 -15.62 -1.33 29.61
CA ASN A 520 -14.16 -1.41 29.52
C ASN A 520 -13.58 -0.66 28.31
N SER A 521 -14.43 -0.10 27.45
CA SER A 521 -13.92 0.64 26.27
C SER A 521 -13.29 1.98 26.67
N LEU A 522 -12.09 2.24 26.18
CA LEU A 522 -11.34 3.47 26.40
C LEU A 522 -11.52 4.47 25.26
N SER A 523 -11.97 4.02 24.10
CA SER A 523 -12.17 4.85 22.91
C SER A 523 -13.43 4.45 22.14
N PHE A 524 -14.20 5.46 21.76
CA PHE A 524 -15.32 5.41 20.83
C PHE A 524 -15.08 6.36 19.65
N ASP A 525 -13.81 6.72 19.39
CA ASP A 525 -13.49 7.64 18.29
C ASP A 525 -14.13 7.19 16.99
N GLY A 526 -14.94 8.06 16.39
CA GLY A 526 -15.60 7.83 15.10
C GLY A 526 -16.55 6.64 15.03
N MET A 527 -16.95 6.01 16.15
CA MET A 527 -17.68 4.73 16.12
C MET A 527 -18.93 4.78 15.26
N PHE A 528 -19.65 5.91 15.25
CA PHE A 528 -20.87 6.15 14.47
C PHE A 528 -20.71 7.34 13.50
N SER A 529 -19.48 7.68 13.14
CA SER A 529 -19.21 8.75 12.18
C SER A 529 -19.81 8.43 10.82
N ASP A 530 -20.38 9.45 10.18
CA ASP A 530 -20.92 9.39 8.83
C ASP A 530 -22.08 8.38 8.64
N LEU A 531 -22.84 8.09 9.70
CA LEU A 531 -24.11 7.37 9.60
C LEU A 531 -25.19 8.35 9.12
N MET A 532 -25.32 8.50 7.79
CA MET A 532 -26.13 9.55 7.15
C MET A 532 -27.64 9.38 7.45
N GLU A 533 -28.08 8.15 7.69
CA GLU A 533 -29.48 7.80 7.93
C GLU A 533 -29.85 7.70 9.41
N LEU A 534 -28.88 7.79 10.33
CA LEU A 534 -29.08 7.61 11.76
C LEU A 534 -29.95 8.71 12.36
N THR A 535 -31.09 8.31 12.95
CA THR A 535 -32.01 9.19 13.67
C THR A 535 -32.20 8.80 15.14
N ASP A 536 -32.18 7.49 15.46
CA ASP A 536 -32.48 6.95 16.81
C ASP A 536 -31.23 6.37 17.47
N ILE A 537 -30.77 7.05 18.52
CA ILE A 537 -29.68 6.58 19.38
C ILE A 537 -30.17 6.09 20.74
N THR A 538 -31.50 5.85 20.91
CA THR A 538 -32.09 5.28 22.13
C THR A 538 -31.42 3.98 22.59
N PRO A 539 -30.94 3.10 21.69
CA PRO A 539 -30.18 1.91 22.08
C PRO A 539 -28.94 2.19 22.95
N LEU A 540 -28.34 3.38 22.84
CA LEU A 540 -27.12 3.74 23.58
C LEU A 540 -27.41 4.22 25.01
N LYS A 541 -28.69 4.41 25.40
CA LYS A 541 -29.08 5.01 26.69
C LYS A 541 -28.50 4.29 27.92
N LYS A 542 -28.26 2.98 27.82
CA LYS A 542 -27.77 2.15 28.93
C LYS A 542 -26.26 1.92 28.90
N TRP A 543 -25.56 2.45 27.92
CA TRP A 543 -24.13 2.26 27.84
C TRP A 543 -23.41 2.91 29.01
N ASN A 544 -22.55 2.15 29.66
CA ASN A 544 -21.63 2.67 30.66
C ASN A 544 -20.32 3.10 29.98
N VAL A 545 -20.16 4.40 29.81
CA VAL A 545 -18.98 4.99 29.13
C VAL A 545 -17.99 5.63 30.10
N SER A 546 -18.16 5.39 31.42
CA SER A 546 -17.42 6.08 32.47
C SER A 546 -15.90 5.93 32.44
N LYS A 547 -15.37 4.87 31.77
CA LYS A 547 -13.92 4.70 31.59
C LYS A 547 -13.39 5.34 30.32
N SER A 548 -14.26 5.79 29.44
CA SER A 548 -13.85 6.24 28.11
C SER A 548 -13.19 7.61 28.16
N LYS A 549 -12.11 7.72 27.43
CA LYS A 549 -11.30 8.93 27.34
C LYS A 549 -11.51 9.70 26.04
N LYS A 550 -11.98 9.01 24.98
CA LYS A 550 -12.02 9.55 23.63
C LYS A 550 -13.36 9.32 22.97
N PHE A 551 -13.95 10.40 22.49
CA PHE A 551 -15.18 10.45 21.72
C PHE A 551 -15.02 11.30 20.45
N ASN A 552 -13.76 11.43 19.95
CA ASN A 552 -13.52 12.15 18.71
C ASN A 552 -14.47 11.69 17.62
N SER A 553 -15.10 12.63 16.94
CA SER A 553 -15.93 12.35 15.76
C SER A 553 -17.00 11.26 15.98
N LEU A 554 -17.43 10.98 17.24
CA LEU A 554 -18.32 9.86 17.56
C LEU A 554 -19.56 9.85 16.67
N PHE A 555 -20.20 11.02 16.45
CA PHE A 555 -21.37 11.23 15.58
C PHE A 555 -21.07 12.22 14.46
N TYR A 556 -19.82 12.30 14.02
CA TYR A 556 -19.41 13.18 12.93
C TYR A 556 -20.32 12.98 11.71
N SER A 557 -20.85 14.05 11.13
CA SER A 557 -21.72 14.03 9.96
C SER A 557 -22.97 13.13 10.06
N CYS A 558 -23.48 12.83 11.27
CA CYS A 558 -24.78 12.19 11.44
C CYS A 558 -25.89 13.22 11.14
N LYS A 559 -26.16 13.44 9.85
CA LYS A 559 -26.96 14.58 9.38
C LYS A 559 -28.41 14.59 9.87
N LYS A 560 -29.01 13.41 10.08
CA LYS A 560 -30.39 13.26 10.54
C LYS A 560 -30.54 13.19 12.06
N LEU A 561 -29.43 13.10 12.81
CA LEU A 561 -29.44 13.02 14.27
C LEU A 561 -29.89 14.36 14.87
N SER A 562 -31.00 14.33 15.62
CA SER A 562 -31.60 15.53 16.22
C SER A 562 -31.88 15.39 17.73
N ASP A 563 -32.02 14.17 18.26
CA ASP A 563 -32.32 13.88 19.68
C ASP A 563 -31.11 13.26 20.38
N LEU A 564 -30.54 13.99 21.34
CA LEU A 564 -29.45 13.53 22.19
C LEU A 564 -29.91 13.03 23.55
N LYS A 565 -31.23 12.93 23.83
CA LYS A 565 -31.75 12.51 25.12
C LYS A 565 -31.22 11.17 25.63
N PRO A 566 -30.90 10.19 24.76
CA PRO A 566 -30.28 8.96 25.22
C PRO A 566 -28.91 9.13 25.88
N LEU A 567 -28.22 10.23 25.61
CA LEU A 567 -26.88 10.53 26.16
C LEU A 567 -26.94 11.30 27.51
N GLU A 568 -28.13 11.66 27.99
CA GLU A 568 -28.32 12.52 29.17
C GLU A 568 -27.63 11.98 30.43
N ASN A 569 -27.59 10.64 30.58
CA ASN A 569 -27.03 9.98 31.75
C ASN A 569 -25.62 9.39 31.51
N TRP A 570 -24.98 9.71 30.40
CA TRP A 570 -23.62 9.28 30.18
C TRP A 570 -22.66 9.97 31.16
N ASP A 571 -21.87 9.17 31.89
CA ASP A 571 -20.76 9.67 32.68
C ASP A 571 -19.54 9.85 31.78
N VAL A 572 -19.29 11.09 31.38
CA VAL A 572 -18.16 11.49 30.54
C VAL A 572 -17.04 12.15 31.35
N SER A 573 -17.05 12.00 32.68
CA SER A 573 -16.12 12.68 33.57
C SER A 573 -14.62 12.32 33.39
N ASN A 574 -14.35 11.23 32.67
CA ASN A 574 -13.00 10.81 32.28
C ASN A 574 -12.64 11.15 30.84
N CYS A 575 -13.55 11.79 30.11
CA CYS A 575 -13.25 12.17 28.73
C CYS A 575 -12.15 13.24 28.65
N GLU A 576 -11.18 12.99 27.79
CA GLU A 576 -10.07 13.89 27.48
C GLU A 576 -10.28 14.58 26.13
N ASN A 577 -11.15 14.05 25.25
CA ASN A 577 -11.26 14.51 23.87
C ASN A 577 -12.65 14.34 23.27
N PHE A 578 -13.28 15.48 22.91
CA PHE A 578 -14.55 15.60 22.19
C PHE A 578 -14.38 16.25 20.79
N ASN A 579 -13.18 16.22 20.21
CA ASN A 579 -12.95 16.81 18.90
C ASN A 579 -14.01 16.35 17.89
N ALA A 580 -14.68 17.28 17.22
CA ALA A 580 -15.65 17.05 16.15
C ALA A 580 -16.78 16.03 16.50
N THR A 581 -17.08 15.79 17.78
CA THR A 581 -18.01 14.73 18.23
C THR A 581 -19.36 14.79 17.54
N PHE A 582 -19.91 16.00 17.32
CA PHE A 582 -21.18 16.26 16.65
C PHE A 582 -21.00 17.15 15.41
N PHE A 583 -19.79 17.21 14.85
CA PHE A 583 -19.54 17.99 13.64
C PHE A 583 -20.51 17.60 12.53
N GLY A 584 -21.13 18.60 11.88
CA GLY A 584 -22.00 18.34 10.74
C GLY A 584 -23.32 17.62 11.08
N CYS A 585 -23.72 17.55 12.34
CA CYS A 585 -25.06 17.10 12.76
C CYS A 585 -26.08 18.22 12.42
N VAL A 586 -26.37 18.38 11.14
CA VAL A 586 -27.13 19.54 10.63
C VAL A 586 -28.55 19.66 11.21
N SER A 587 -29.15 18.55 11.67
CA SER A 587 -30.49 18.52 12.28
C SER A 587 -30.48 18.75 13.80
N LEU A 588 -29.30 18.81 14.43
CA LEU A 588 -29.17 18.99 15.86
C LEU A 588 -29.48 20.43 16.29
N LYS A 589 -30.43 20.57 17.21
CA LYS A 589 -30.89 21.87 17.70
C LYS A 589 -31.03 21.98 19.21
N ASP A 590 -31.13 20.87 19.97
CA ASP A 590 -31.33 20.85 21.42
C ASP A 590 -30.16 20.17 22.12
N LEU A 591 -29.44 20.95 22.94
CA LEU A 591 -28.30 20.48 23.76
C LEU A 591 -28.68 20.23 25.23
N LYS A 592 -29.98 20.37 25.62
CA LYS A 592 -30.42 20.15 27.01
C LYS A 592 -29.98 18.82 27.60
N PRO A 593 -29.94 17.70 26.84
CA PRO A 593 -29.46 16.44 27.37
C PRO A 593 -28.00 16.47 27.85
N LEU A 594 -27.19 17.36 27.30
CA LEU A 594 -25.76 17.44 27.62
C LEU A 594 -25.47 18.36 28.83
N LYS A 595 -26.49 19.04 29.37
CA LYS A 595 -26.30 20.09 30.37
C LYS A 595 -25.55 19.64 31.63
N ASN A 596 -25.69 18.36 32.01
CA ASN A 596 -25.10 17.77 33.19
C ASN A 596 -23.77 17.05 32.98
N TRP A 597 -23.26 17.05 31.74
CA TRP A 597 -21.98 16.42 31.44
C TRP A 597 -20.86 17.10 32.24
N ASN A 598 -20.07 16.30 32.95
CA ASN A 598 -18.84 16.77 33.60
C ASN A 598 -17.68 16.71 32.60
N VAL A 599 -17.28 17.86 32.07
CA VAL A 599 -16.22 17.98 31.05
C VAL A 599 -14.90 18.50 31.62
N SER A 600 -14.73 18.52 32.94
CA SER A 600 -13.59 19.13 33.61
C SER A 600 -12.21 18.54 33.30
N LYS A 601 -12.17 17.32 32.73
CA LYS A 601 -10.92 16.68 32.29
C LYS A 601 -10.66 16.84 30.79
N CYS A 602 -11.65 17.35 30.04
CA CYS A 602 -11.51 17.41 28.60
C CYS A 602 -10.55 18.52 28.16
N GLU A 603 -9.65 18.16 27.26
CA GLU A 603 -8.61 19.04 26.73
C GLU A 603 -8.90 19.49 25.28
N ASN A 604 -9.83 18.82 24.59
CA ASN A 604 -10.08 19.09 23.17
C ASN A 604 -11.57 19.09 22.84
N PHE A 605 -12.08 20.26 22.46
CA PHE A 605 -13.45 20.51 21.98
C PHE A 605 -13.44 21.05 20.55
N TYR A 606 -12.29 20.98 19.84
CA TYR A 606 -12.16 21.52 18.50
C TYR A 606 -13.31 21.05 17.60
N ALA A 607 -14.02 21.97 16.98
CA ALA A 607 -15.11 21.76 16.06
C ALA A 607 -16.26 20.86 16.58
N MET A 608 -16.44 20.72 17.92
CA MET A 608 -17.37 19.74 18.51
C MET A 608 -18.80 19.85 17.96
N PHE A 609 -19.31 21.05 17.73
CA PHE A 609 -20.63 21.34 17.17
C PHE A 609 -20.56 22.13 15.83
N SER A 610 -19.38 22.18 15.23
CA SER A 610 -19.23 22.88 13.95
C SER A 610 -20.18 22.29 12.91
N GLU A 611 -20.69 23.15 12.02
CA GLU A 611 -21.68 22.79 11.00
C GLU A 611 -23.02 22.22 11.51
N CYS A 612 -23.34 22.42 12.80
CA CYS A 612 -24.68 22.11 13.32
C CYS A 612 -25.67 23.22 12.93
N LYS A 613 -26.11 23.21 11.69
CA LYS A 613 -26.85 24.33 11.05
C LYS A 613 -28.19 24.65 11.69
N SER A 614 -28.78 23.75 12.47
CA SER A 614 -30.03 23.97 13.22
C SER A 614 -29.78 24.42 14.67
N LEU A 615 -28.53 24.48 15.13
CA LEU A 615 -28.19 24.82 16.51
C LEU A 615 -28.19 26.34 16.70
N SER A 616 -29.17 26.84 17.46
CA SER A 616 -29.31 28.28 17.76
C SER A 616 -29.22 28.60 19.26
N ASP A 617 -29.31 27.60 20.18
CA ASP A 617 -29.26 27.77 21.62
C ASP A 617 -28.18 26.88 22.26
N ILE A 618 -27.19 27.52 22.89
CA ILE A 618 -26.10 26.86 23.64
C ILE A 618 -26.25 27.03 25.15
N SER A 619 -27.36 27.63 25.63
CA SER A 619 -27.59 27.90 27.05
C SER A 619 -27.47 26.65 27.93
N PRO A 620 -27.78 25.42 27.49
CA PRO A 620 -27.56 24.21 28.28
C PRO A 620 -26.10 24.00 28.69
N LEU A 621 -25.14 24.56 27.94
CA LEU A 621 -23.71 24.36 28.20
C LEU A 621 -23.11 25.40 29.17
N PHE A 622 -23.87 26.40 29.60
CA PHE A 622 -23.35 27.44 30.53
C PHE A 622 -22.91 26.90 31.89
N ASN A 623 -23.39 25.71 32.29
CA ASN A 623 -22.98 25.04 33.51
C ASN A 623 -21.78 24.11 33.36
N TRP A 624 -21.30 23.91 32.15
CA TRP A 624 -20.14 23.08 31.93
C TRP A 624 -18.92 23.68 32.67
N ASN A 625 -18.18 22.82 33.37
CA ASN A 625 -16.95 23.18 34.03
C ASN A 625 -15.78 22.86 33.13
N PHE A 626 -15.47 23.78 32.23
CA PHE A 626 -14.33 23.64 31.33
C PHE A 626 -13.00 23.71 32.12
N ARG A 627 -12.00 22.99 31.60
CA ARG A 627 -10.65 23.04 32.21
C ARG A 627 -9.98 24.38 31.90
N ASP A 628 -9.39 25.00 32.92
CA ASP A 628 -8.84 26.37 32.83
C ASP A 628 -7.56 26.50 32.00
N SER A 629 -6.89 25.40 31.63
CA SER A 629 -5.58 25.44 31.01
C SER A 629 -5.51 24.58 29.74
N TYR A 630 -5.10 25.21 28.61
CA TYR A 630 -4.69 24.57 27.37
C TYR A 630 -5.74 23.73 26.62
N SER A 631 -7.04 23.95 26.88
CA SER A 631 -8.07 23.26 26.08
C SER A 631 -8.23 23.91 24.71
N ASP A 632 -8.40 23.06 23.67
CA ASP A 632 -8.66 23.52 22.29
C ASP A 632 -10.16 23.67 22.08
N TYR A 633 -10.62 24.90 21.93
CA TYR A 633 -12.02 25.27 21.64
C TYR A 633 -12.21 25.73 20.18
N GLY A 634 -11.16 25.65 19.35
CA GLY A 634 -11.19 26.15 17.98
C GLY A 634 -12.39 25.63 17.19
N LYS A 635 -13.12 26.53 16.54
CA LYS A 635 -14.26 26.22 15.68
C LYS A 635 -15.41 25.45 16.35
N MET A 636 -15.48 25.43 17.70
CA MET A 636 -16.47 24.63 18.43
C MET A 636 -17.90 24.84 17.92
N PHE A 637 -18.26 26.04 17.48
CA PHE A 637 -19.57 26.43 16.96
C PHE A 637 -19.48 27.08 15.57
N SER A 638 -18.44 26.82 14.79
CA SER A 638 -18.31 27.36 13.43
C SER A 638 -19.46 26.85 12.56
N ASP A 639 -19.96 27.71 11.70
CA ASP A 639 -21.01 27.38 10.72
C ASP A 639 -22.29 26.73 11.33
N CYS A 640 -22.60 27.06 12.60
CA CYS A 640 -23.89 26.77 13.22
C CYS A 640 -25.02 27.67 12.64
N SER A 641 -26.24 27.58 13.22
CA SER A 641 -27.35 28.43 12.80
C SER A 641 -26.97 29.92 12.77
N PRO A 642 -27.39 30.67 11.75
CA PRO A 642 -27.28 32.13 11.73
C PRO A 642 -27.92 32.79 12.94
N ASP A 643 -28.96 32.16 13.51
CA ASP A 643 -29.70 32.65 14.69
C ASP A 643 -28.97 32.41 16.01
N LEU A 644 -27.81 31.78 16.00
CA LEU A 644 -27.02 31.57 17.21
C LEU A 644 -26.50 32.90 17.76
N ASP A 645 -26.97 33.27 18.96
CA ASP A 645 -26.50 34.49 19.63
C ASP A 645 -25.04 34.36 20.08
N LYS A 646 -24.13 34.99 19.34
CA LYS A 646 -22.70 35.00 19.65
C LYS A 646 -22.36 35.66 20.99
N ASN A 647 -23.25 36.56 21.50
CA ASN A 647 -23.05 37.14 22.84
C ASN A 647 -23.22 36.10 23.95
N SER A 648 -23.95 35.03 23.69
CA SER A 648 -24.12 33.91 24.62
C SER A 648 -22.80 33.20 24.95
N PHE A 649 -21.78 33.26 24.07
CA PHE A 649 -20.45 32.68 24.31
C PHE A 649 -19.78 33.24 25.56
N LYS A 650 -20.02 34.52 25.93
CA LYS A 650 -19.50 35.13 27.14
C LYS A 650 -20.03 34.47 28.44
N LYS A 651 -21.11 33.68 28.34
CA LYS A 651 -21.68 32.94 29.48
C LYS A 651 -21.07 31.54 29.64
N LEU A 652 -20.28 31.09 28.68
CA LEU A 652 -19.46 29.88 28.81
C LEU A 652 -18.34 30.18 29.81
N LYS A 653 -18.05 29.23 30.70
CA LYS A 653 -16.98 29.38 31.73
C LYS A 653 -15.61 29.07 31.11
N ILE A 654 -15.24 29.81 30.07
CA ILE A 654 -13.92 29.75 29.41
C ILE A 654 -13.30 31.15 29.44
N LYS A 655 -11.97 31.25 29.26
CA LYS A 655 -11.27 32.53 29.24
C LYS A 655 -11.68 33.36 28.03
N ASP A 656 -11.84 34.67 28.20
CA ASP A 656 -12.22 35.58 27.10
C ASP A 656 -11.32 35.47 25.86
N SER A 657 -10.02 35.19 26.08
CA SER A 657 -9.04 35.02 25.01
C SER A 657 -9.35 33.84 24.04
N TYR A 658 -10.23 32.92 24.44
CA TYR A 658 -10.64 31.77 23.59
C TYR A 658 -11.98 31.99 22.87
N LEU A 659 -12.75 33.05 23.23
CA LEU A 659 -14.08 33.29 22.67
C LEU A 659 -14.05 33.53 21.15
N GLU A 660 -13.00 34.17 20.64
CA GLU A 660 -12.83 34.44 19.20
C GLU A 660 -12.64 33.15 18.39
N PHE A 661 -11.97 32.15 18.97
CA PHE A 661 -11.67 30.89 18.31
C PHE A 661 -12.89 29.96 18.18
N LEU A 662 -13.98 30.22 18.93
CA LEU A 662 -15.18 29.38 18.90
C LEU A 662 -15.85 29.30 17.52
N VAL A 663 -15.66 30.29 16.66
CA VAL A 663 -16.29 30.41 15.34
C VAL A 663 -15.31 30.50 14.16
N TYR A 664 -14.00 30.67 14.44
CA TYR A 664 -12.99 30.84 13.40
C TYR A 664 -12.01 29.67 13.29
#